data_99977ea546d902b539251d35d53072ad
#
_entry.id   99977ea546d902b539251d35d53072ad
#
_cell.length_a   1.000
_cell.length_b   1.000
_cell.length_c   1.000
_cell.angle_alpha   90.00
_cell.angle_beta   90.00
_cell.angle_gamma   90.00
#
_symmetry.space_group_name_H-M   'P 1'
#
loop_
_entity.id
_entity.type
_entity.pdbx_description
1 polymer ?
#
loop_
_entity_poly.entity_id
_entity_poly.type
_entity_poly.pdbx_seq_one_letter_code
_entity_poly.pdbx_strand_id
1 'polypeptide(L)'
;MRNLEFKEQLHEYSKWRTQLIQAVDMYQEWRQRYDLTDPHSTDTILNILEGLKSDRVTLAFAAEFSRGKTELINSLFFAETGVRLLPSSPGRTTMCPTELFHDEKGGSYIRLLNIESRLEDISLIDYKQNPDRWTQIDLDCNSPTQMQEAFKELVAVKEVSRDAADKLGLFNEQEAAEQGIVDPEKVEIPCWRHALISFPHPLLKEGLAILDTPGLNALGSEPELTLSMLPSAQAIIFVLAADTGVTKSDLEMWRNHVCHARGTNKQGLAVVMNKIDAMWDDLSGETGYEDAIKSQIEISAKTLGIEQAAIFPVSAKQALLAKVKSDSELLHKSRLSTLENYLSDDILKQRRNILLETIKRDIGFLVSESFNLTETKLKNAVQQLDEFKKVDFENQEMTGKLMAETRDRQNSYMANVENFQASRRVFTVQAKMLIDSMAKERIDEIIRNTKREMAKSLTTYGMKQNMRKLFDELRDLLQDTVDITNETRRLVKAIHKKFQDEYGFKEIEPQLFSIKQYQFELEQIFEEGESFRNSAKTTMTEQSIVINKLYSTLISKARNILKQAHKDATTWSNSVLTPLMHQIKDHKKQIESRLQMLRKINDSKGSILENITNLEKELEPLKQQRNELAIIIKAMQLEEQSRPAVEQEERSVEPVDSLS
;
A
#
# COMPACT_ATOMS: atom_id res chain seq x y z
N MET A 1 -24.74 -32.40 -4.06
CA MET A 1 -23.56 -32.24 -4.92
C MET A 1 -22.84 -30.90 -4.69
N ARG A 2 -23.47 -29.73 -4.75
CA ARG A 2 -22.79 -28.42 -4.47
C ARG A 2 -22.05 -28.33 -3.14
N ASN A 3 -22.55 -28.92 -2.05
CA ASN A 3 -21.91 -28.91 -0.73
C ASN A 3 -20.65 -29.79 -0.63
N LEU A 4 -20.51 -30.81 -1.47
CA LEU A 4 -19.32 -31.68 -1.52
C LEU A 4 -18.21 -31.03 -2.33
N GLU A 5 -18.53 -30.46 -3.49
CA GLU A 5 -17.57 -29.69 -4.32
C GLU A 5 -17.02 -28.48 -3.57
N PHE A 6 -17.86 -27.78 -2.80
CA PHE A 6 -17.43 -26.64 -1.99
C PHE A 6 -16.48 -27.04 -0.85
N LYS A 7 -16.75 -28.17 -0.17
CA LYS A 7 -15.84 -28.69 0.87
C LYS A 7 -14.50 -29.13 0.30
N GLU A 8 -14.48 -29.73 -0.89
CA GLU A 8 -13.24 -30.10 -1.56
C GLU A 8 -12.44 -28.87 -1.99
N GLN A 9 -13.09 -27.84 -2.55
CA GLN A 9 -12.44 -26.57 -2.91
C GLN A 9 -11.85 -25.84 -1.69
N LEU A 10 -12.56 -25.82 -0.56
CA LEU A 10 -12.06 -25.25 0.69
C LEU A 10 -10.85 -26.03 1.24
N HIS A 11 -10.89 -27.37 1.14
CA HIS A 11 -9.77 -28.20 1.57
C HIS A 11 -8.53 -28.01 0.69
N GLU A 12 -8.70 -27.95 -0.63
CA GLU A 12 -7.63 -27.65 -1.58
C GLU A 12 -7.04 -26.25 -1.36
N TYR A 13 -7.90 -25.27 -1.12
CA TYR A 13 -7.45 -23.91 -0.82
C TYR A 13 -6.65 -23.85 0.50
N SER A 14 -7.14 -24.47 1.57
CA SER A 14 -6.46 -24.52 2.86
C SER A 14 -5.09 -25.21 2.75
N LYS A 15 -5.00 -26.30 2.00
CA LYS A 15 -3.75 -27.01 1.73
C LYS A 15 -2.77 -26.15 0.93
N TRP A 16 -3.24 -25.52 -0.14
CA TRP A 16 -2.45 -24.60 -0.95
C TRP A 16 -1.93 -23.42 -0.12
N ARG A 17 -2.77 -22.80 0.70
CA ARG A 17 -2.39 -21.70 1.58
C ARG A 17 -1.30 -22.10 2.58
N THR A 18 -1.47 -23.27 3.21
CA THR A 18 -0.47 -23.80 4.15
C THR A 18 0.87 -24.02 3.47
N GLN A 19 0.88 -24.55 2.24
CA GLN A 19 2.09 -24.68 1.45
C GLN A 19 2.73 -23.34 1.12
N LEU A 20 1.93 -22.33 0.82
CA LEU A 20 2.40 -20.99 0.51
C LEU A 20 3.01 -20.29 1.74
N ILE A 21 2.36 -20.38 2.90
CA ILE A 21 2.91 -19.90 4.18
C ILE A 21 4.26 -20.54 4.44
N GLN A 22 4.35 -21.86 4.31
CA GLN A 22 5.60 -22.58 4.48
C GLN A 22 6.69 -22.10 3.50
N ALA A 23 6.32 -21.85 2.24
CA ALA A 23 7.27 -21.34 1.25
C ALA A 23 7.79 -19.94 1.57
N VAL A 24 6.92 -19.05 2.08
CA VAL A 24 7.32 -17.69 2.50
C VAL A 24 8.15 -17.73 3.79
N ASP A 25 7.77 -18.55 4.77
CA ASP A 25 8.58 -18.78 5.99
C ASP A 25 9.95 -19.35 5.63
N MET A 26 10.02 -20.35 4.72
CA MET A 26 11.30 -20.91 4.21
C MET A 26 12.15 -19.84 3.53
N TYR A 27 11.55 -18.93 2.78
CA TYR A 27 12.28 -17.82 2.15
C TYR A 27 12.86 -16.85 3.20
N GLN A 28 12.11 -16.55 4.23
CA GLN A 28 12.57 -15.70 5.33
C GLN A 28 13.73 -16.35 6.08
N GLU A 29 13.63 -17.65 6.41
CA GLU A 29 14.70 -18.41 7.06
C GLU A 29 15.93 -18.51 6.16
N TRP A 30 15.73 -18.72 4.86
CA TRP A 30 16.79 -18.74 3.87
C TRP A 30 17.56 -17.41 3.83
N ARG A 31 16.84 -16.27 3.81
CA ARG A 31 17.45 -14.93 3.86
C ARG A 31 18.26 -14.71 5.14
N GLN A 32 17.74 -15.13 6.29
CA GLN A 32 18.44 -15.04 7.58
C GLN A 32 19.71 -15.88 7.59
N ARG A 33 19.64 -17.12 7.08
CA ARG A 33 20.77 -18.06 7.03
C ARG A 33 21.93 -17.53 6.19
N TYR A 34 21.61 -16.82 5.12
CA TYR A 34 22.61 -16.32 4.18
C TYR A 34 22.92 -14.82 4.31
N ASP A 35 22.54 -14.19 5.41
CA ASP A 35 22.81 -12.79 5.77
C ASP A 35 22.34 -11.78 4.69
N LEU A 36 21.15 -12.00 4.16
CA LEU A 36 20.52 -11.17 3.13
C LEU A 36 19.30 -10.38 3.68
N THR A 37 19.24 -10.16 4.99
CA THR A 37 18.15 -9.46 5.65
C THR A 37 18.39 -7.96 5.67
N ASP A 38 17.32 -7.21 5.37
CA ASP A 38 17.22 -5.78 5.60
C ASP A 38 15.85 -5.48 6.26
N PRO A 39 15.71 -4.38 7.02
CA PRO A 39 14.49 -4.09 7.77
C PRO A 39 13.26 -3.97 6.87
N HIS A 40 13.37 -3.27 5.73
CA HIS A 40 12.23 -2.99 4.86
C HIS A 40 11.64 -4.25 4.21
N SER A 41 12.48 -5.10 3.65
CA SER A 41 12.01 -6.36 3.04
C SER A 41 11.56 -7.37 4.10
N THR A 42 12.11 -7.32 5.32
CA THR A 42 11.64 -8.13 6.44
C THR A 42 10.22 -7.74 6.85
N ASP A 43 9.92 -6.45 6.99
CA ASP A 43 8.58 -5.95 7.30
C ASP A 43 7.58 -6.32 6.20
N THR A 44 7.97 -6.24 4.93
CA THR A 44 7.12 -6.64 3.81
C THR A 44 6.76 -8.13 3.88
N ILE A 45 7.73 -9.00 4.15
CA ILE A 45 7.51 -10.45 4.27
C ILE A 45 6.63 -10.77 5.48
N LEU A 46 6.85 -10.11 6.62
CA LEU A 46 6.05 -10.31 7.83
C LEU A 46 4.59 -9.90 7.62
N ASN A 47 4.34 -8.77 6.97
CA ASN A 47 2.99 -8.32 6.62
C ASN A 47 2.24 -9.33 5.73
N ILE A 48 2.93 -9.89 4.75
CA ILE A 48 2.36 -10.92 3.87
C ILE A 48 2.07 -12.20 4.64
N LEU A 49 2.99 -12.64 5.51
CA LEU A 49 2.79 -13.81 6.36
C LEU A 49 1.60 -13.63 7.31
N GLU A 50 1.43 -12.46 7.90
CA GLU A 50 0.29 -12.16 8.75
C GLU A 50 -1.02 -12.21 7.95
N GLY A 51 -1.06 -11.60 6.76
CA GLY A 51 -2.20 -11.68 5.85
C GLY A 51 -2.55 -13.11 5.45
N LEU A 52 -1.54 -13.94 5.17
CA LEU A 52 -1.73 -15.36 4.86
C LEU A 52 -2.17 -16.17 6.07
N LYS A 53 -1.58 -15.95 7.23
CA LYS A 53 -1.90 -16.69 8.49
C LYS A 53 -3.28 -16.36 9.01
N SER A 54 -3.76 -15.11 8.81
CA SER A 54 -5.11 -14.70 9.22
C SER A 54 -6.23 -15.38 8.41
N ASP A 55 -5.91 -15.98 7.28
CA ASP A 55 -6.87 -16.61 6.33
C ASP A 55 -8.02 -15.68 5.91
N ARG A 56 -7.77 -14.40 5.80
CA ARG A 56 -8.78 -13.40 5.56
C ARG A 56 -8.52 -12.67 4.25
N VAL A 57 -9.61 -12.42 3.53
CA VAL A 57 -9.62 -11.43 2.44
C VAL A 57 -10.23 -10.16 3.00
N THR A 58 -9.43 -9.14 3.12
CA THR A 58 -9.90 -7.84 3.61
C THR A 58 -10.58 -7.08 2.49
N LEU A 59 -11.83 -6.76 2.69
CA LEU A 59 -12.67 -5.93 1.84
C LEU A 59 -12.87 -4.56 2.50
N ALA A 60 -12.31 -3.51 1.92
CA ALA A 60 -12.52 -2.16 2.41
C ALA A 60 -13.78 -1.53 1.83
N PHE A 61 -14.59 -0.91 2.69
CA PHE A 61 -15.71 -0.07 2.29
C PHE A 61 -15.27 1.40 2.34
N ALA A 62 -15.22 2.03 1.19
CA ALA A 62 -14.86 3.43 1.05
C ALA A 62 -16.06 4.25 0.56
N ALA A 63 -16.32 5.38 1.18
CA ALA A 63 -17.43 6.24 0.80
C ALA A 63 -17.24 7.67 1.32
N GLU A 64 -17.77 8.64 0.60
CA GLU A 64 -18.03 9.97 1.11
C GLU A 64 -19.08 9.96 2.23
N PHE A 65 -19.09 10.99 3.04
CA PHE A 65 -20.05 11.11 4.13
C PHE A 65 -21.52 10.99 3.61
N SER A 66 -22.36 10.33 4.42
CA SER A 66 -23.81 10.16 4.13
C SER A 66 -24.17 9.32 2.89
N ARG A 67 -23.26 8.52 2.31
CA ARG A 67 -23.61 7.60 1.21
C ARG A 67 -24.30 6.32 1.69
N GLY A 68 -24.41 6.11 3.00
CA GLY A 68 -25.11 4.97 3.61
C GLY A 68 -24.24 3.72 3.76
N LYS A 69 -22.93 3.88 3.85
CA LYS A 69 -21.96 2.78 4.08
C LYS A 69 -22.30 1.96 5.32
N THR A 70 -22.51 2.59 6.46
CA THR A 70 -22.86 1.93 7.73
C THR A 70 -24.18 1.14 7.63
N GLU A 71 -25.18 1.68 6.93
CA GLU A 71 -26.45 0.96 6.70
C GLU A 71 -26.26 -0.26 5.79
N LEU A 72 -25.36 -0.14 4.80
CA LEU A 72 -24.99 -1.26 3.93
C LEU A 72 -24.32 -2.38 4.74
N ILE A 73 -23.38 -2.06 5.62
CA ILE A 73 -22.72 -3.03 6.50
C ILE A 73 -23.73 -3.66 7.46
N ASN A 74 -24.64 -2.89 8.06
CA ASN A 74 -25.73 -3.43 8.89
C ASN A 74 -26.60 -4.41 8.09
N SER A 75 -26.97 -4.08 6.86
CA SER A 75 -27.84 -4.94 6.03
C SER A 75 -27.16 -6.23 5.58
N LEU A 76 -25.84 -6.20 5.37
CA LEU A 76 -25.07 -7.37 4.96
C LEU A 76 -24.80 -8.31 6.14
N PHE A 77 -24.33 -7.78 7.29
CA PHE A 77 -23.72 -8.61 8.33
C PHE A 77 -24.52 -8.71 9.62
N PHE A 78 -25.43 -7.77 9.89
CA PHE A 78 -26.11 -7.69 11.19
C PHE A 78 -27.63 -7.80 11.11
N ALA A 79 -28.21 -7.93 9.94
CA ALA A 79 -29.67 -7.96 9.77
C ALA A 79 -30.34 -9.12 10.52
N GLU A 80 -29.68 -10.27 10.67
CA GLU A 80 -30.20 -11.44 11.39
C GLU A 80 -30.39 -11.19 12.90
N THR A 81 -29.74 -10.19 13.46
CA THR A 81 -29.93 -9.80 14.87
C THR A 81 -31.26 -9.10 15.12
N GLY A 82 -32.00 -8.74 14.07
CA GLY A 82 -33.26 -8.01 14.14
C GLY A 82 -33.15 -6.52 14.51
N VAL A 83 -31.92 -6.03 14.73
CA VAL A 83 -31.65 -4.64 15.14
C VAL A 83 -30.45 -4.06 14.37
N ARG A 84 -30.38 -2.72 14.36
CA ARG A 84 -29.18 -2.04 13.89
C ARG A 84 -28.10 -2.10 14.97
N LEU A 85 -26.96 -2.68 14.67
CA LEU A 85 -25.84 -2.76 15.59
C LEU A 85 -24.87 -1.59 15.40
N LEU A 86 -24.38 -1.37 14.17
CA LEU A 86 -23.54 -0.20 13.91
C LEU A 86 -24.41 1.08 13.98
N PRO A 87 -24.02 2.06 14.81
CA PRO A 87 -24.78 3.29 14.95
C PRO A 87 -24.83 4.07 13.63
N SER A 88 -26.04 4.43 13.20
CA SER A 88 -26.28 5.23 12.00
C SER A 88 -27.15 6.44 12.36
N SER A 89 -26.54 7.46 12.95
CA SER A 89 -27.21 8.71 13.30
C SER A 89 -26.82 9.85 12.34
N PRO A 90 -27.70 10.79 12.03
CA PRO A 90 -27.34 11.99 11.29
C PRO A 90 -26.24 12.76 12.04
N GLY A 91 -25.08 12.97 11.40
CA GLY A 91 -24.02 13.82 11.91
C GLY A 91 -22.75 13.12 12.41
N ARG A 92 -22.82 11.91 12.98
CA ARG A 92 -21.62 11.17 13.45
C ARG A 92 -21.90 9.67 13.44
N THR A 93 -21.40 8.94 12.44
CA THR A 93 -21.74 7.52 12.29
C THR A 93 -20.58 6.57 12.54
N THR A 94 -19.35 6.91 12.21
CA THR A 94 -18.17 6.06 12.45
C THR A 94 -17.02 6.97 12.88
N MET A 95 -16.56 6.81 14.12
CA MET A 95 -15.55 7.69 14.72
C MET A 95 -14.13 7.12 14.55
N CYS A 96 -13.97 5.80 14.51
CA CYS A 96 -12.70 5.15 14.31
C CYS A 96 -12.79 4.05 13.24
N PRO A 97 -11.71 3.76 12.51
CA PRO A 97 -11.65 2.62 11.60
C PRO A 97 -11.97 1.34 12.33
N THR A 98 -12.82 0.51 11.71
CA THR A 98 -13.33 -0.71 12.34
C THR A 98 -13.06 -1.91 11.42
N GLU A 99 -12.47 -2.95 11.97
CA GLU A 99 -12.31 -4.23 11.30
C GLU A 99 -13.33 -5.24 11.82
N LEU A 100 -14.16 -5.79 10.93
CA LEU A 100 -15.15 -6.80 11.24
C LEU A 100 -14.73 -8.14 10.62
N PHE A 101 -14.64 -9.18 11.43
CA PHE A 101 -14.20 -10.52 11.02
C PHE A 101 -14.79 -11.60 11.93
N HIS A 102 -14.43 -12.85 11.73
CA HIS A 102 -14.73 -13.94 12.63
C HIS A 102 -13.43 -14.53 13.22
N ASP A 103 -13.40 -14.68 14.54
CA ASP A 103 -12.32 -15.34 15.27
C ASP A 103 -12.83 -16.68 15.81
N GLU A 104 -12.41 -17.78 15.17
CA GLU A 104 -12.85 -19.13 15.57
C GLU A 104 -12.46 -19.50 16.99
N LYS A 105 -11.35 -18.96 17.52
CA LYS A 105 -10.80 -19.30 18.83
C LYS A 105 -11.22 -18.33 19.91
N GLY A 106 -11.34 -17.04 19.56
CA GLY A 106 -11.62 -15.97 20.52
C GLY A 106 -13.10 -15.71 20.77
N GLY A 107 -14.01 -16.27 19.96
CA GLY A 107 -15.44 -16.04 20.08
C GLY A 107 -15.88 -14.68 19.52
N SER A 108 -17.01 -14.16 20.04
CA SER A 108 -17.59 -12.90 19.60
C SER A 108 -17.26 -11.79 20.60
N TYR A 109 -16.61 -10.72 20.11
CA TYR A 109 -16.15 -9.60 20.94
C TYR A 109 -15.98 -8.31 20.14
N ILE A 110 -15.90 -7.20 20.85
CA ILE A 110 -15.37 -5.91 20.36
C ILE A 110 -14.09 -5.63 21.15
N ARG A 111 -12.99 -5.37 20.45
CA ARG A 111 -11.74 -4.85 21.03
C ARG A 111 -11.54 -3.42 20.57
N LEU A 112 -11.24 -2.54 21.51
CA LEU A 112 -11.12 -1.11 21.31
C LEU A 112 -9.72 -0.65 21.70
N LEU A 113 -9.03 0.02 20.77
CA LEU A 113 -7.71 0.62 21.01
C LEU A 113 -7.91 2.07 21.44
N ASN A 114 -7.32 2.42 22.58
CA ASN A 114 -7.46 3.75 23.15
C ASN A 114 -6.85 4.83 22.22
N ILE A 115 -7.45 6.01 22.16
CA ILE A 115 -7.04 7.14 21.32
C ILE A 115 -5.64 7.64 21.69
N GLU A 116 -5.21 7.57 22.97
CA GLU A 116 -3.90 7.95 23.43
C GLU A 116 -2.75 7.12 22.82
N SER A 117 -3.05 5.94 22.29
CA SER A 117 -2.07 5.15 21.53
C SER A 117 -1.50 5.88 20.30
N ARG A 118 -2.10 7.00 19.88
CA ARG A 118 -1.56 7.89 18.83
C ARG A 118 -0.25 8.57 19.23
N LEU A 119 -0.02 8.75 20.52
CA LEU A 119 1.20 9.36 21.05
C LEU A 119 2.37 8.38 21.10
N GLU A 120 2.10 7.09 20.97
CA GLU A 120 3.11 6.04 20.94
C GLU A 120 3.55 5.77 19.49
N ASP A 121 4.86 5.59 19.28
CA ASP A 121 5.42 5.24 17.96
C ASP A 121 5.40 3.71 17.75
N ILE A 122 4.19 3.13 17.91
CA ILE A 122 3.93 1.69 17.78
C ILE A 122 2.96 1.48 16.61
N SER A 123 3.27 0.52 15.75
CA SER A 123 2.43 0.19 14.61
C SER A 123 1.12 -0.49 15.04
N LEU A 124 0.05 -0.38 14.24
CA LEU A 124 -1.21 -1.10 14.49
C LEU A 124 -1.02 -2.63 14.47
N ILE A 125 -0.06 -3.13 13.70
CA ILE A 125 0.26 -4.55 13.62
C ILE A 125 0.80 -5.03 14.96
N ASP A 126 1.72 -4.27 15.57
CA ASP A 126 2.27 -4.60 16.89
C ASP A 126 1.20 -4.54 17.98
N TYR A 127 0.26 -3.58 17.88
CA TYR A 127 -0.89 -3.54 18.79
C TYR A 127 -1.79 -4.78 18.63
N LYS A 128 -2.05 -5.25 17.41
CA LYS A 128 -2.87 -6.45 17.16
C LYS A 128 -2.26 -7.72 17.75
N GLN A 129 -0.93 -7.80 17.85
CA GLN A 129 -0.22 -8.92 18.45
C GLN A 129 -0.25 -8.91 19.99
N ASN A 130 -0.62 -7.78 20.61
CA ASN A 130 -0.66 -7.60 22.04
C ASN A 130 -2.10 -7.38 22.55
N PRO A 131 -2.88 -8.45 22.83
CA PRO A 131 -4.28 -8.33 23.24
C PRO A 131 -4.50 -7.51 24.51
N ASP A 132 -3.53 -7.46 25.42
CA ASP A 132 -3.60 -6.73 26.69
C ASP A 132 -3.65 -5.19 26.53
N ARG A 133 -3.32 -4.69 25.31
CA ARG A 133 -3.40 -3.27 24.98
C ARG A 133 -4.78 -2.82 24.52
N TRP A 134 -5.71 -3.76 24.40
CA TRP A 134 -7.07 -3.52 23.93
C TRP A 134 -8.08 -3.64 25.07
N THR A 135 -9.07 -2.78 25.09
CA THR A 135 -10.25 -2.96 25.92
C THR A 135 -11.19 -3.93 25.21
N GLN A 136 -11.47 -5.08 25.81
CA GLN A 136 -12.35 -6.09 25.23
C GLN A 136 -13.74 -6.06 25.87
N ILE A 137 -14.77 -6.14 25.04
CA ILE A 137 -16.18 -6.29 25.42
C ILE A 137 -16.69 -7.57 24.72
N ASP A 138 -17.07 -8.57 25.51
CA ASP A 138 -17.61 -9.80 24.95
C ASP A 138 -19.04 -9.58 24.46
N LEU A 139 -19.38 -10.18 23.31
CA LEU A 139 -20.69 -10.08 22.69
C LEU A 139 -21.52 -11.34 22.94
N ASP A 140 -22.71 -11.17 23.51
CA ASP A 140 -23.74 -12.21 23.56
C ASP A 140 -24.61 -12.12 22.29
N CYS A 141 -24.32 -12.98 21.30
CA CYS A 141 -25.06 -13.01 20.03
C CYS A 141 -26.55 -13.39 20.21
N ASN A 142 -26.97 -13.87 21.38
CA ASN A 142 -28.37 -14.16 21.69
C ASN A 142 -29.10 -12.96 22.33
N SER A 143 -28.38 -11.89 22.67
CA SER A 143 -28.93 -10.69 23.29
C SER A 143 -28.76 -9.44 22.41
N PRO A 144 -29.74 -9.12 21.55
CA PRO A 144 -29.68 -7.94 20.71
C PRO A 144 -29.45 -6.64 21.49
N THR A 145 -30.02 -6.54 22.70
CA THR A 145 -29.88 -5.36 23.57
C THR A 145 -28.45 -5.20 24.07
N GLN A 146 -27.80 -6.28 24.53
CA GLN A 146 -26.42 -6.24 24.98
C GLN A 146 -25.49 -5.86 23.83
N MET A 147 -25.71 -6.46 22.65
CA MET A 147 -24.95 -6.10 21.45
C MET A 147 -25.11 -4.62 21.09
N GLN A 148 -26.33 -4.08 21.10
CA GLN A 148 -26.55 -2.66 20.83
C GLN A 148 -25.81 -1.75 21.81
N GLU A 149 -25.76 -2.10 23.10
CA GLU A 149 -25.01 -1.33 24.09
C GLU A 149 -23.50 -1.41 23.85
N ALA A 150 -22.99 -2.60 23.58
CA ALA A 150 -21.57 -2.79 23.26
C ALA A 150 -21.15 -2.00 22.00
N PHE A 151 -21.99 -1.99 20.96
CA PHE A 151 -21.71 -1.24 19.73
C PHE A 151 -21.82 0.30 19.87
N LYS A 152 -22.51 0.81 20.90
CA LYS A 152 -22.50 2.25 21.21
C LYS A 152 -21.12 2.74 21.62
N GLU A 153 -20.28 1.89 22.21
CA GLU A 153 -18.92 2.24 22.58
C GLU A 153 -18.06 2.64 21.38
N LEU A 154 -18.34 2.13 20.17
CA LEU A 154 -17.60 2.48 18.95
C LEU A 154 -17.66 3.97 18.61
N VAL A 155 -18.71 4.67 19.05
CA VAL A 155 -18.93 6.09 18.83
C VAL A 155 -18.75 6.91 20.11
N ALA A 156 -18.19 6.33 21.15
CA ALA A 156 -17.94 7.01 22.42
C ALA A 156 -16.96 8.17 22.22
N VAL A 157 -17.32 9.32 22.82
CA VAL A 157 -16.52 10.54 22.80
C VAL A 157 -16.17 10.94 24.22
N LYS A 158 -15.09 11.71 24.36
CA LYS A 158 -14.69 12.31 25.63
C LYS A 158 -14.29 13.77 25.44
N GLU A 159 -14.51 14.56 26.45
CA GLU A 159 -14.03 15.94 26.50
C GLU A 159 -12.58 15.98 26.97
N VAL A 160 -11.75 16.70 26.23
CA VAL A 160 -10.36 16.96 26.58
C VAL A 160 -10.04 18.46 26.41
N SER A 161 -8.93 18.91 26.99
CA SER A 161 -8.45 20.28 26.75
C SER A 161 -8.02 20.43 25.27
N ARG A 162 -8.11 21.65 24.74
CA ARG A 162 -7.65 21.98 23.38
C ARG A 162 -6.20 21.51 23.14
N ASP A 163 -5.29 21.76 24.08
CA ASP A 163 -3.90 21.34 23.98
C ASP A 163 -3.72 19.82 23.90
N ALA A 164 -4.56 19.06 24.59
CA ALA A 164 -4.54 17.61 24.53
C ALA A 164 -5.08 17.09 23.16
N ALA A 165 -6.14 17.70 22.64
CA ALA A 165 -6.66 17.38 21.32
C ALA A 165 -5.67 17.72 20.19
N ASP A 166 -4.95 18.85 20.32
CA ASP A 166 -3.94 19.30 19.36
C ASP A 166 -2.71 18.36 19.36
N LYS A 167 -2.25 17.92 20.53
CA LYS A 167 -1.18 16.90 20.66
C LYS A 167 -1.56 15.56 20.01
N LEU A 168 -2.81 15.19 20.11
CA LEU A 168 -3.35 13.99 19.46
C LEU A 168 -3.57 14.19 17.95
N GLY A 169 -3.44 15.42 17.42
CA GLY A 169 -3.74 15.75 16.03
C GLY A 169 -5.22 15.65 15.67
N LEU A 170 -6.10 15.79 16.66
CA LEU A 170 -7.55 15.65 16.52
C LEU A 170 -8.29 16.99 16.64
N PHE A 171 -7.59 18.08 16.92
CA PHE A 171 -8.17 19.40 16.96
C PHE A 171 -8.03 20.09 15.61
N ASN A 172 -9.15 20.54 15.08
CA ASN A 172 -9.20 21.37 13.89
C ASN A 172 -9.94 22.67 14.22
N GLU A 173 -9.22 23.78 14.30
CA GLU A 173 -9.78 25.11 14.59
C GLU A 173 -10.95 25.49 13.68
N GLN A 174 -11.01 24.92 12.49
CA GLN A 174 -12.05 25.25 11.50
C GLN A 174 -13.35 24.52 11.74
N GLU A 175 -13.24 23.25 12.06
CA GLU A 175 -14.41 22.45 12.40
C GLU A 175 -15.09 23.01 13.64
N ALA A 176 -14.29 23.49 14.61
CA ALA A 176 -14.79 24.23 15.75
C ALA A 176 -15.47 25.56 15.32
N ALA A 177 -14.85 26.32 14.40
CA ALA A 177 -15.41 27.56 13.89
C ALA A 177 -16.67 27.38 13.02
N GLU A 178 -16.75 26.30 12.21
CA GLU A 178 -17.95 25.97 11.41
C GLU A 178 -19.14 25.57 12.30
N GLN A 179 -18.86 24.99 13.48
CA GLN A 179 -19.88 24.70 14.50
C GLN A 179 -20.20 25.90 15.39
N GLY A 180 -19.64 27.09 15.09
CA GLY A 180 -19.84 28.29 15.88
C GLY A 180 -19.12 28.29 17.23
N ILE A 181 -18.19 27.37 17.45
CA ILE A 181 -17.42 27.27 18.67
C ILE A 181 -16.15 28.10 18.48
N VAL A 182 -16.10 29.27 19.05
CA VAL A 182 -14.95 30.18 19.02
C VAL A 182 -14.08 29.89 20.26
N ASP A 183 -12.87 29.41 20.05
CA ASP A 183 -11.84 29.13 21.06
C ASP A 183 -12.33 28.26 22.25
N PRO A 184 -12.68 26.98 22.01
CA PRO A 184 -13.21 26.12 23.05
C PRO A 184 -12.11 25.75 24.05
N GLU A 185 -12.37 25.93 25.34
CA GLU A 185 -11.49 25.39 26.41
C GLU A 185 -11.45 23.87 26.39
N LYS A 186 -12.53 23.24 25.93
CA LYS A 186 -12.71 21.80 25.83
C LYS A 186 -13.19 21.40 24.42
N VAL A 187 -12.69 20.26 23.96
CA VAL A 187 -13.00 19.67 22.67
C VAL A 187 -13.46 18.23 22.86
N GLU A 188 -14.52 17.83 22.18
CA GLU A 188 -14.91 16.42 22.08
C GLU A 188 -14.02 15.70 21.08
N ILE A 189 -13.40 14.59 21.51
CA ILE A 189 -12.62 13.68 20.68
C ILE A 189 -13.15 12.25 20.80
N PRO A 190 -12.89 11.36 19.79
CA PRO A 190 -13.20 9.94 19.96
C PRO A 190 -12.41 9.33 21.10
N CYS A 191 -13.03 8.40 21.83
CA CYS A 191 -12.33 7.60 22.86
C CYS A 191 -11.36 6.60 22.24
N TRP A 192 -11.65 6.13 21.04
CA TRP A 192 -10.99 5.00 20.42
C TRP A 192 -10.29 5.36 19.12
N ARG A 193 -9.10 4.79 18.93
CA ARG A 193 -8.30 4.93 17.71
C ARG A 193 -8.67 3.90 16.64
N HIS A 194 -8.97 2.67 17.07
CA HIS A 194 -9.27 1.55 16.19
C HIS A 194 -10.16 0.53 16.88
N ALA A 195 -11.01 -0.17 16.13
CA ALA A 195 -11.87 -1.21 16.66
C ALA A 195 -11.73 -2.53 15.88
N LEU A 196 -11.73 -3.64 16.60
CA LEU A 196 -11.76 -5.00 16.07
C LEU A 196 -13.04 -5.67 16.53
N ILE A 197 -13.86 -6.17 15.62
CA ILE A 197 -15.13 -6.85 15.91
C ILE A 197 -15.07 -8.27 15.39
N SER A 198 -15.18 -9.23 16.29
CA SER A 198 -15.40 -10.64 15.94
C SER A 198 -16.88 -10.98 16.00
N PHE A 199 -17.46 -11.40 14.86
CA PHE A 199 -18.89 -11.71 14.75
C PHE A 199 -19.15 -12.97 13.89
N PRO A 200 -20.09 -13.88 14.26
CA PRO A 200 -20.25 -15.19 13.61
C PRO A 200 -21.16 -15.16 12.38
N HIS A 201 -20.91 -14.27 11.42
CA HIS A 201 -21.64 -14.23 10.15
C HIS A 201 -21.09 -15.24 9.14
N PRO A 202 -21.91 -15.91 8.29
CA PRO A 202 -21.42 -16.92 7.33
C PRO A 202 -20.25 -16.46 6.46
N LEU A 203 -20.34 -15.29 5.82
CA LEU A 203 -19.27 -14.74 4.98
C LEU A 203 -17.96 -14.47 5.79
N LEU A 204 -18.09 -14.05 7.05
CA LEU A 204 -16.93 -13.81 7.91
C LEU A 204 -16.29 -15.13 8.36
N LYS A 205 -17.11 -16.18 8.59
CA LYS A 205 -16.61 -17.54 8.87
C LYS A 205 -15.88 -18.15 7.69
N GLU A 206 -16.24 -17.76 6.47
CA GLU A 206 -15.56 -18.16 5.24
C GLU A 206 -14.26 -17.37 4.98
N GLY A 207 -13.85 -16.49 5.89
CA GLY A 207 -12.60 -15.76 5.80
C GLY A 207 -12.71 -14.36 5.19
N LEU A 208 -13.91 -13.80 5.04
CA LEU A 208 -14.06 -12.39 4.70
C LEU A 208 -13.78 -11.52 5.93
N ALA A 209 -12.97 -10.48 5.77
CA ALA A 209 -12.79 -9.43 6.76
C ALA A 209 -13.22 -8.09 6.14
N ILE A 210 -13.93 -7.29 6.90
CA ILE A 210 -14.43 -6.00 6.44
C ILE A 210 -13.66 -4.90 7.14
N LEU A 211 -13.17 -3.95 6.36
CA LEU A 211 -12.61 -2.71 6.86
C LEU A 211 -13.63 -1.59 6.64
N ASP A 212 -14.30 -1.18 7.71
CA ASP A 212 -15.16 -0.01 7.72
C ASP A 212 -14.32 1.23 8.00
N THR A 213 -14.19 2.08 7.00
CA THR A 213 -13.42 3.31 7.12
C THR A 213 -14.34 4.47 7.46
N PRO A 214 -14.01 5.36 8.42
CA PRO A 214 -14.73 6.63 8.58
C PRO A 214 -14.81 7.35 7.24
N GLY A 215 -15.88 8.12 7.01
CA GLY A 215 -15.92 9.00 5.83
C GLY A 215 -14.73 9.96 5.89
N LEU A 216 -14.00 10.13 4.81
CA LEU A 216 -12.72 10.89 4.78
C LEU A 216 -12.88 12.37 5.17
N ASN A 217 -14.09 12.89 5.13
CA ASN A 217 -14.45 14.24 5.59
C ASN A 217 -15.19 14.23 6.94
N ALA A 218 -15.15 13.12 7.68
CA ALA A 218 -15.76 13.07 9.01
C ALA A 218 -14.87 13.79 10.02
N LEU A 219 -15.48 14.72 10.73
CA LEU A 219 -14.90 15.52 11.81
C LEU A 219 -14.28 14.62 12.90
N GLY A 220 -13.01 14.85 13.25
CA GLY A 220 -12.32 14.09 14.29
C GLY A 220 -11.89 12.67 13.89
N SER A 221 -12.01 12.28 12.60
CA SER A 221 -11.47 11.03 12.09
C SER A 221 -9.99 11.17 11.74
N GLU A 222 -9.26 10.03 11.69
CA GLU A 222 -7.91 9.96 11.15
C GLU A 222 -7.97 9.62 9.64
N PRO A 223 -8.02 10.62 8.75
CA PRO A 223 -8.00 10.34 7.30
C PRO A 223 -6.73 9.57 6.92
N GLU A 224 -5.61 9.89 7.59
CA GLU A 224 -4.31 9.27 7.37
C GLU A 224 -4.31 7.77 7.68
N LEU A 225 -4.95 7.34 8.76
CA LEU A 225 -5.06 5.93 9.12
C LEU A 225 -5.94 5.19 8.11
N THR A 226 -7.08 5.77 7.75
CA THR A 226 -7.99 5.23 6.73
C THR A 226 -7.28 5.06 5.39
N LEU A 227 -6.52 6.07 4.97
CA LEU A 227 -5.77 6.06 3.71
C LEU A 227 -4.61 5.07 3.71
N SER A 228 -3.95 4.89 4.86
CA SER A 228 -2.88 3.89 5.00
C SER A 228 -3.39 2.45 4.99
N MET A 229 -4.66 2.23 5.36
CA MET A 229 -5.27 0.89 5.40
C MET A 229 -5.89 0.46 4.06
N LEU A 230 -6.34 1.39 3.20
CA LEU A 230 -6.91 1.04 1.89
C LEU A 230 -5.97 0.24 0.99
N PRO A 231 -4.65 0.55 0.88
CA PRO A 231 -3.72 -0.25 0.10
C PRO A 231 -3.54 -1.68 0.60
N SER A 232 -3.75 -1.94 1.89
CA SER A 232 -3.64 -3.28 2.48
C SER A 232 -4.87 -4.16 2.21
N ALA A 233 -6.01 -3.58 1.79
CA ALA A 233 -7.21 -4.34 1.46
C ALA A 233 -7.04 -5.08 0.13
N GLN A 234 -7.49 -6.32 0.05
CA GLN A 234 -7.47 -7.15 -1.16
C GLN A 234 -8.62 -6.82 -2.11
N ALA A 235 -9.72 -6.26 -1.62
CA ALA A 235 -10.82 -5.75 -2.42
C ALA A 235 -11.33 -4.42 -1.86
N ILE A 236 -11.91 -3.58 -2.72
CA ILE A 236 -12.49 -2.29 -2.31
C ILE A 236 -13.89 -2.16 -2.91
N ILE A 237 -14.86 -1.86 -2.05
CA ILE A 237 -16.20 -1.43 -2.44
C ILE A 237 -16.32 0.07 -2.22
N PHE A 238 -16.51 0.80 -3.31
CA PHE A 238 -16.80 2.21 -3.26
C PHE A 238 -18.30 2.47 -3.26
N VAL A 239 -18.82 3.15 -2.22
CA VAL A 239 -20.27 3.36 -2.07
C VAL A 239 -20.65 4.77 -2.52
N LEU A 240 -21.56 4.83 -3.48
CA LEU A 240 -22.20 6.04 -3.99
C LEU A 240 -23.67 6.09 -3.55
N ALA A 241 -24.29 7.24 -3.69
CA ALA A 241 -25.74 7.37 -3.49
C ALA A 241 -26.44 7.64 -4.84
N ALA A 242 -27.48 6.87 -5.14
CA ALA A 242 -28.19 6.92 -6.41
C ALA A 242 -28.93 8.27 -6.61
N ASP A 243 -29.39 8.89 -5.50
CA ASP A 243 -30.09 10.18 -5.48
C ASP A 243 -29.22 11.36 -5.91
N THR A 244 -27.91 11.28 -5.67
CA THR A 244 -26.97 12.36 -6.01
C THR A 244 -26.04 12.03 -7.18
N GLY A 245 -25.95 10.75 -7.54
CA GLY A 245 -24.96 10.28 -8.50
C GLY A 245 -23.52 10.47 -8.03
N VAL A 246 -22.58 10.55 -8.97
CA VAL A 246 -21.16 10.80 -8.69
C VAL A 246 -20.95 12.31 -8.50
N THR A 247 -20.74 12.74 -7.28
CA THR A 247 -20.40 14.14 -6.99
C THR A 247 -18.91 14.41 -7.22
N LYS A 248 -18.52 15.68 -7.15
CA LYS A 248 -17.11 16.08 -7.30
C LYS A 248 -16.24 15.43 -6.21
N SER A 249 -16.70 15.43 -4.95
CA SER A 249 -15.97 14.81 -3.84
C SER A 249 -15.89 13.28 -3.95
N ASP A 250 -16.95 12.61 -4.45
CA ASP A 250 -16.88 11.18 -4.75
C ASP A 250 -15.83 10.87 -5.83
N LEU A 251 -15.75 11.70 -6.86
CA LEU A 251 -14.78 11.52 -7.96
C LEU A 251 -13.33 11.77 -7.48
N GLU A 252 -13.13 12.75 -6.64
CA GLU A 252 -11.83 13.03 -6.01
C GLU A 252 -11.39 11.84 -5.14
N MET A 253 -12.28 11.34 -4.28
CA MET A 253 -12.02 10.16 -3.46
C MET A 253 -11.73 8.91 -4.31
N TRP A 254 -12.50 8.69 -5.36
CA TRP A 254 -12.29 7.59 -6.28
C TRP A 254 -10.92 7.62 -6.93
N ARG A 255 -10.53 8.76 -7.50
CA ARG A 255 -9.27 8.91 -8.22
C ARG A 255 -8.06 8.86 -7.29
N ASN A 256 -8.13 9.60 -6.18
CA ASN A 256 -6.96 9.85 -5.32
C ASN A 256 -6.67 8.69 -4.37
N HIS A 257 -7.71 7.99 -3.92
CA HIS A 257 -7.56 6.99 -2.86
C HIS A 257 -7.88 5.58 -3.35
N VAL A 258 -9.02 5.40 -4.02
CA VAL A 258 -9.47 4.06 -4.44
C VAL A 258 -8.66 3.54 -5.62
N CYS A 259 -8.56 4.31 -6.71
CA CYS A 259 -7.77 3.92 -7.88
C CYS A 259 -6.28 3.84 -7.56
N HIS A 260 -5.80 4.73 -6.70
CA HIS A 260 -4.39 4.75 -6.32
C HIS A 260 -3.99 3.52 -5.50
N ALA A 261 -4.82 3.12 -4.52
CA ALA A 261 -4.59 1.91 -3.73
C ALA A 261 -4.50 0.63 -4.58
N ARG A 262 -5.09 0.63 -5.79
CA ARG A 262 -5.13 -0.52 -6.71
C ARG A 262 -4.14 -0.47 -7.87
N GLY A 263 -3.58 0.71 -8.18
CA GLY A 263 -2.70 0.90 -9.33
C GLY A 263 -3.37 0.51 -10.65
N THR A 264 -2.73 -0.31 -11.47
CA THR A 264 -3.25 -0.78 -12.76
C THR A 264 -4.22 -1.97 -12.64
N ASN A 265 -4.26 -2.64 -11.49
CA ASN A 265 -5.09 -3.83 -11.29
C ASN A 265 -6.50 -3.44 -10.83
N LYS A 266 -7.49 -3.62 -11.73
CA LYS A 266 -8.90 -3.35 -11.44
C LYS A 266 -9.65 -4.55 -10.80
N GLN A 267 -9.00 -5.68 -10.60
CA GLN A 267 -9.62 -6.84 -9.94
C GLN A 267 -9.90 -6.53 -8.46
N GLY A 268 -11.05 -6.94 -7.97
CA GLY A 268 -11.50 -6.67 -6.59
C GLY A 268 -11.94 -5.23 -6.35
N LEU A 269 -12.24 -4.45 -7.40
CA LEU A 269 -12.79 -3.12 -7.32
C LEU A 269 -14.23 -3.13 -7.79
N ALA A 270 -15.16 -2.78 -6.92
CA ALA A 270 -16.58 -2.68 -7.22
C ALA A 270 -17.18 -1.38 -6.67
N VAL A 271 -18.29 -0.96 -7.26
CA VAL A 271 -19.05 0.21 -6.82
C VAL A 271 -20.44 -0.24 -6.39
N VAL A 272 -20.89 0.20 -5.23
CA VAL A 272 -22.27 0.04 -4.78
C VAL A 272 -23.00 1.38 -4.91
N MET A 273 -24.00 1.40 -5.78
CA MET A 273 -24.92 2.52 -5.92
C MET A 273 -26.06 2.33 -4.92
N ASN A 274 -25.89 2.88 -3.71
CA ASN A 274 -26.86 2.75 -2.63
C ASN A 274 -28.02 3.75 -2.77
N LYS A 275 -29.08 3.58 -1.97
CA LYS A 275 -30.27 4.43 -1.90
C LYS A 275 -31.11 4.41 -3.19
N ILE A 276 -31.15 3.30 -3.93
CA ILE A 276 -32.03 3.20 -5.11
C ILE A 276 -33.52 3.35 -4.76
N ASP A 277 -33.90 3.16 -3.50
CA ASP A 277 -35.25 3.42 -2.99
C ASP A 277 -35.68 4.89 -3.14
N ALA A 278 -34.75 5.83 -3.23
CA ALA A 278 -35.05 7.23 -3.54
C ALA A 278 -35.57 7.43 -4.99
N MET A 279 -35.32 6.46 -5.87
CA MET A 279 -35.78 6.47 -7.27
C MET A 279 -37.11 5.72 -7.45
N TRP A 280 -37.63 5.08 -6.40
CA TRP A 280 -38.89 4.38 -6.47
C TRP A 280 -40.05 5.41 -6.55
N ASP A 281 -40.70 5.44 -7.66
CA ASP A 281 -41.83 6.34 -7.90
C ASP A 281 -43.06 5.48 -8.27
N ASP A 282 -44.02 5.45 -7.38
CA ASP A 282 -45.28 4.73 -7.56
C ASP A 282 -46.12 5.25 -8.74
N LEU A 283 -45.85 6.48 -9.22
CA LEU A 283 -46.53 7.08 -10.34
C LEU A 283 -45.94 6.69 -11.71
N SER A 284 -44.64 6.38 -11.73
CA SER A 284 -43.94 6.05 -12.97
C SER A 284 -43.97 4.54 -13.33
N GLY A 285 -44.49 3.69 -12.44
CA GLY A 285 -44.54 2.24 -12.59
C GLY A 285 -43.16 1.55 -12.57
N GLU A 286 -43.19 0.21 -12.66
CA GLU A 286 -41.92 -0.56 -12.54
C GLU A 286 -40.90 -0.28 -13.65
N THR A 287 -41.34 -0.01 -14.86
CA THR A 287 -40.46 0.28 -16.00
C THR A 287 -39.72 1.62 -15.85
N GLY A 288 -40.34 2.60 -15.24
CA GLY A 288 -39.80 3.96 -15.11
C GLY A 288 -38.60 4.02 -14.14
N TYR A 289 -38.66 3.34 -13.00
CA TYR A 289 -37.52 3.34 -12.06
C TYR A 289 -36.37 2.46 -12.53
N GLU A 290 -36.66 1.37 -13.27
CA GLU A 290 -35.62 0.53 -13.87
C GLU A 290 -34.78 1.30 -14.88
N ASP A 291 -35.42 2.10 -15.72
CA ASP A 291 -34.71 2.92 -16.70
C ASP A 291 -33.90 4.05 -16.03
N ALA A 292 -34.41 4.60 -14.94
CA ALA A 292 -33.69 5.60 -14.14
C ALA A 292 -32.40 4.98 -13.49
N ILE A 293 -32.52 3.79 -12.92
CA ILE A 293 -31.36 3.08 -12.34
C ILE A 293 -30.33 2.74 -13.43
N LYS A 294 -30.75 2.22 -14.59
CA LYS A 294 -29.85 1.90 -15.71
C LYS A 294 -29.13 3.15 -16.22
N SER A 295 -29.86 4.25 -16.41
CA SER A 295 -29.26 5.54 -16.82
C SER A 295 -28.22 6.03 -15.81
N GLN A 296 -28.50 5.92 -14.51
CA GLN A 296 -27.59 6.33 -13.46
C GLN A 296 -26.34 5.45 -13.39
N ILE A 297 -26.47 4.13 -13.63
CA ILE A 297 -25.36 3.21 -13.76
C ILE A 297 -24.47 3.61 -14.93
N GLU A 298 -25.05 3.88 -16.11
CA GLU A 298 -24.32 4.26 -17.31
C GLU A 298 -23.51 5.55 -17.11
N ILE A 299 -24.16 6.58 -16.54
CA ILE A 299 -23.52 7.87 -16.23
C ILE A 299 -22.38 7.67 -15.22
N SER A 300 -22.61 6.91 -14.16
CA SER A 300 -21.61 6.63 -13.12
C SER A 300 -20.44 5.84 -13.65
N ALA A 301 -20.69 4.80 -14.45
CA ALA A 301 -19.67 3.97 -15.10
C ALA A 301 -18.74 4.81 -15.99
N LYS A 302 -19.33 5.69 -16.82
CA LYS A 302 -18.58 6.60 -17.68
C LYS A 302 -17.77 7.61 -16.88
N THR A 303 -18.32 8.15 -15.80
CA THR A 303 -17.66 9.16 -14.96
C THR A 303 -16.48 8.56 -14.19
N LEU A 304 -16.63 7.34 -13.67
CA LEU A 304 -15.60 6.63 -12.90
C LEU A 304 -14.59 5.86 -13.79
N GLY A 305 -14.89 5.67 -15.07
CA GLY A 305 -14.05 4.92 -16.02
C GLY A 305 -14.01 3.42 -15.74
N ILE A 306 -15.15 2.83 -15.34
CA ILE A 306 -15.31 1.39 -15.04
C ILE A 306 -16.41 0.76 -15.90
N GLU A 307 -16.47 -0.56 -15.88
CA GLU A 307 -17.55 -1.31 -16.55
C GLU A 307 -18.86 -1.21 -15.77
N GLN A 308 -19.99 -1.17 -16.46
CA GLN A 308 -21.31 -1.13 -15.81
C GLN A 308 -21.56 -2.36 -14.91
N ALA A 309 -21.01 -3.52 -15.30
CA ALA A 309 -21.08 -4.76 -14.52
C ALA A 309 -20.42 -4.69 -13.14
N ALA A 310 -19.51 -3.73 -12.94
CA ALA A 310 -18.87 -3.49 -11.66
C ALA A 310 -19.69 -2.59 -10.72
N ILE A 311 -20.88 -2.13 -11.14
CA ILE A 311 -21.75 -1.25 -10.34
C ILE A 311 -22.99 -2.05 -9.89
N PHE A 312 -23.16 -2.14 -8.58
CA PHE A 312 -24.25 -2.85 -7.91
C PHE A 312 -25.27 -1.85 -7.34
N PRO A 313 -26.44 -1.69 -7.98
CA PRO A 313 -27.50 -0.85 -7.44
C PRO A 313 -28.19 -1.57 -6.26
N VAL A 314 -28.24 -0.92 -5.09
CA VAL A 314 -28.77 -1.51 -3.85
C VAL A 314 -29.54 -0.46 -3.03
N SER A 315 -30.59 -0.89 -2.32
CA SER A 315 -31.17 -0.15 -1.21
C SER A 315 -30.81 -0.83 0.11
N ALA A 316 -29.76 -0.39 0.77
CA ALA A 316 -29.33 -0.93 2.05
C ALA A 316 -30.40 -0.81 3.15
N LYS A 317 -31.12 0.32 3.18
CA LYS A 317 -32.19 0.58 4.14
C LYS A 317 -33.36 -0.39 3.99
N GLN A 318 -33.82 -0.57 2.76
CA GLN A 318 -34.95 -1.49 2.48
C GLN A 318 -34.52 -2.96 2.63
N ALA A 319 -33.28 -3.28 2.27
CA ALA A 319 -32.73 -4.60 2.49
C ALA A 319 -32.66 -4.99 3.98
N LEU A 320 -32.17 -4.08 4.83
CA LEU A 320 -32.20 -4.29 6.27
C LEU A 320 -33.61 -4.51 6.80
N LEU A 321 -34.54 -3.65 6.39
CA LEU A 321 -35.96 -3.75 6.77
C LEU A 321 -36.57 -5.08 6.31
N ALA A 322 -36.30 -5.47 5.09
CA ALA A 322 -36.80 -6.71 4.48
C ALA A 322 -36.30 -7.96 5.23
N LYS A 323 -35.02 -8.02 5.57
CA LYS A 323 -34.44 -9.12 6.34
C LYS A 323 -35.02 -9.21 7.74
N VAL A 324 -35.14 -8.06 8.45
CA VAL A 324 -35.73 -8.01 9.78
C VAL A 324 -37.21 -8.43 9.79
N LYS A 325 -37.97 -8.07 8.75
CA LYS A 325 -39.39 -8.44 8.60
C LYS A 325 -39.63 -9.77 7.88
N SER A 326 -38.59 -10.42 7.40
CA SER A 326 -38.66 -11.60 6.53
C SER A 326 -39.51 -11.38 5.26
N ASP A 327 -39.42 -10.19 4.68
CA ASP A 327 -40.13 -9.77 3.49
C ASP A 327 -39.29 -10.07 2.24
N SER A 328 -39.59 -11.17 1.55
CA SER A 328 -38.82 -11.63 0.39
C SER A 328 -39.01 -10.74 -0.85
N GLU A 329 -40.16 -10.11 -1.02
CA GLU A 329 -40.45 -9.22 -2.15
C GLU A 329 -39.64 -7.92 -2.02
N LEU A 330 -39.68 -7.30 -0.84
CA LEU A 330 -38.90 -6.13 -0.55
C LEU A 330 -37.39 -6.41 -0.62
N LEU A 331 -36.94 -7.61 -0.18
CA LEU A 331 -35.54 -8.02 -0.29
C LEU A 331 -35.12 -8.12 -1.76
N HIS A 332 -35.95 -8.74 -2.62
CA HIS A 332 -35.67 -8.79 -4.05
C HIS A 332 -35.61 -7.39 -4.67
N LYS A 333 -36.56 -6.51 -4.34
CA LYS A 333 -36.61 -5.13 -4.83
C LYS A 333 -35.41 -4.31 -4.35
N SER A 334 -34.83 -4.63 -3.19
CA SER A 334 -33.64 -3.99 -2.65
C SER A 334 -32.33 -4.33 -3.39
N ARG A 335 -32.30 -5.43 -4.15
CA ARG A 335 -31.17 -5.97 -4.92
C ARG A 335 -29.93 -6.34 -4.08
N LEU A 336 -30.07 -6.41 -2.75
CA LEU A 336 -28.93 -6.76 -1.87
C LEU A 336 -28.34 -8.13 -2.20
N SER A 337 -29.18 -9.11 -2.56
CA SER A 337 -28.75 -10.49 -2.87
C SER A 337 -27.75 -10.56 -4.04
N THR A 338 -27.81 -9.63 -4.99
CA THR A 338 -26.83 -9.55 -6.08
C THR A 338 -25.44 -9.20 -5.55
N LEU A 339 -25.37 -8.28 -4.60
CA LEU A 339 -24.11 -7.92 -3.94
C LEU A 339 -23.60 -9.05 -3.04
N GLU A 340 -24.48 -9.73 -2.29
CA GLU A 340 -24.11 -10.90 -1.48
C GLU A 340 -23.52 -12.03 -2.32
N ASN A 341 -24.12 -12.31 -3.46
CA ASN A 341 -23.58 -13.29 -4.41
C ASN A 341 -22.22 -12.87 -4.97
N TYR A 342 -22.04 -11.60 -5.29
CA TYR A 342 -20.73 -11.07 -5.71
C TYR A 342 -19.66 -11.27 -4.61
N LEU A 343 -19.99 -11.00 -3.35
CA LEU A 343 -19.06 -11.21 -2.25
C LEU A 343 -18.70 -12.68 -2.04
N SER A 344 -19.69 -13.60 -2.16
CA SER A 344 -19.45 -15.03 -1.97
C SER A 344 -18.81 -15.69 -3.18
N ASP A 345 -19.25 -15.37 -4.38
CA ASP A 345 -18.86 -16.08 -5.59
C ASP A 345 -17.64 -15.47 -6.27
N ASP A 346 -17.54 -14.14 -6.34
CA ASP A 346 -16.43 -13.49 -7.01
C ASP A 346 -15.26 -13.19 -6.06
N ILE A 347 -15.52 -12.57 -4.92
CA ILE A 347 -14.43 -12.18 -4.01
C ILE A 347 -13.84 -13.40 -3.29
N LEU A 348 -14.66 -14.23 -2.66
CA LEU A 348 -14.16 -15.37 -1.90
C LEU A 348 -13.61 -16.48 -2.80
N LYS A 349 -14.24 -16.76 -3.96
CA LYS A 349 -13.71 -17.77 -4.90
C LYS A 349 -12.41 -17.30 -5.60
N GLN A 350 -12.29 -16.02 -5.90
CA GLN A 350 -11.07 -15.47 -6.49
C GLN A 350 -9.96 -15.19 -5.46
N ARG A 351 -10.20 -15.42 -4.18
CA ARG A 351 -9.28 -15.20 -3.07
C ARG A 351 -7.86 -15.73 -3.35
N ARG A 352 -7.78 -16.94 -3.91
CA ARG A 352 -6.49 -17.55 -4.28
C ARG A 352 -5.71 -16.71 -5.28
N ASN A 353 -6.37 -16.26 -6.34
CA ASN A 353 -5.72 -15.45 -7.39
C ASN A 353 -5.31 -14.08 -6.87
N ILE A 354 -6.16 -13.46 -6.06
CA ILE A 354 -5.88 -12.16 -5.43
C ILE A 354 -4.65 -12.25 -4.52
N LEU A 355 -4.56 -13.29 -3.70
CA LEU A 355 -3.38 -13.51 -2.83
C LEU A 355 -2.13 -13.84 -3.63
N LEU A 356 -2.22 -14.66 -4.68
CA LEU A 356 -1.09 -14.96 -5.56
C LEU A 356 -0.54 -13.72 -6.23
N GLU A 357 -1.39 -12.87 -6.78
CA GLU A 357 -0.95 -11.62 -7.42
C GLU A 357 -0.28 -10.66 -6.42
N THR A 358 -0.79 -10.59 -5.20
CA THR A 358 -0.16 -9.82 -4.12
C THR A 358 1.25 -10.35 -3.83
N ILE A 359 1.41 -11.67 -3.68
CA ILE A 359 2.70 -12.29 -3.39
C ILE A 359 3.66 -12.15 -4.56
N LYS A 360 3.19 -12.35 -5.80
CA LYS A 360 4.02 -12.14 -7.00
C LYS A 360 4.55 -10.71 -7.06
N ARG A 361 3.71 -9.73 -6.75
CA ARG A 361 4.09 -8.31 -6.77
C ARG A 361 5.10 -7.99 -5.66
N ASP A 362 4.84 -8.42 -4.42
CA ASP A 362 5.55 -7.95 -3.24
C ASP A 362 6.78 -8.80 -2.90
N ILE A 363 6.69 -10.13 -3.06
CA ILE A 363 7.81 -11.05 -2.80
C ILE A 363 8.55 -11.46 -4.07
N GLY A 364 7.86 -11.54 -5.21
CA GLY A 364 8.44 -12.04 -6.46
C GLY A 364 9.71 -11.29 -6.87
N PHE A 365 9.75 -9.98 -6.67
CA PHE A 365 10.95 -9.16 -6.91
C PHE A 365 12.11 -9.58 -5.97
N LEU A 366 11.85 -9.70 -4.66
CA LEU A 366 12.87 -10.05 -3.66
C LEU A 366 13.45 -11.45 -3.92
N VAL A 367 12.60 -12.39 -4.28
CA VAL A 367 13.01 -13.78 -4.60
C VAL A 367 13.83 -13.81 -5.88
N SER A 368 13.41 -13.08 -6.92
CA SER A 368 14.15 -12.99 -8.19
C SER A 368 15.52 -12.35 -8.01
N GLU A 369 15.62 -11.30 -7.21
CA GLU A 369 16.90 -10.67 -6.87
C GLU A 369 17.83 -11.65 -6.15
N SER A 370 17.32 -12.35 -5.13
CA SER A 370 18.06 -13.37 -4.38
C SER A 370 18.55 -14.52 -5.29
N PHE A 371 17.69 -14.95 -6.22
CA PHE A 371 18.04 -16.00 -7.19
C PHE A 371 19.14 -15.56 -8.16
N ASN A 372 19.02 -14.36 -8.72
CA ASN A 372 20.02 -13.81 -9.64
C ASN A 372 21.38 -13.62 -8.95
N LEU A 373 21.38 -13.16 -7.71
CA LEU A 373 22.59 -13.02 -6.91
C LEU A 373 23.28 -14.37 -6.69
N THR A 374 22.50 -15.39 -6.29
CA THR A 374 23.02 -16.75 -6.03
C THR A 374 23.53 -17.42 -7.31
N GLU A 375 22.78 -17.30 -8.40
CA GLU A 375 23.18 -17.84 -9.71
C GLU A 375 24.49 -17.21 -10.22
N THR A 376 24.63 -15.90 -10.03
CA THR A 376 25.87 -15.18 -10.40
C THR A 376 27.06 -15.64 -9.56
N LYS A 377 26.86 -15.82 -8.24
CA LYS A 377 27.91 -16.37 -7.35
C LYS A 377 28.35 -17.78 -7.79
N LEU A 378 27.34 -18.62 -8.07
CA LEU A 378 27.60 -20.00 -8.51
C LEU A 378 28.34 -20.05 -9.85
N LYS A 379 27.89 -19.27 -10.84
CA LYS A 379 28.54 -19.19 -12.16
C LYS A 379 30.00 -18.75 -12.06
N ASN A 380 30.25 -17.71 -11.25
CA ASN A 380 31.63 -17.23 -11.04
C ASN A 380 32.50 -18.27 -10.34
N ALA A 381 31.97 -18.99 -9.35
CA ALA A 381 32.71 -20.04 -8.65
C ALA A 381 33.01 -21.25 -9.56
N VAL A 382 32.06 -21.65 -10.42
CA VAL A 382 32.28 -22.71 -11.43
C VAL A 382 33.34 -22.29 -12.45
N GLN A 383 33.25 -21.04 -12.94
CA GLN A 383 34.23 -20.51 -13.89
C GLN A 383 35.65 -20.50 -13.26
N GLN A 384 35.77 -20.12 -11.99
CA GLN A 384 37.05 -20.18 -11.27
C GLN A 384 37.57 -21.61 -11.16
N LEU A 385 36.73 -22.59 -10.83
CA LEU A 385 37.13 -24.00 -10.74
C LEU A 385 37.60 -24.52 -12.11
N ASP A 386 36.92 -24.20 -13.20
CA ASP A 386 37.29 -24.60 -14.56
C ASP A 386 38.63 -23.99 -15.00
N GLU A 387 38.86 -22.74 -14.64
CA GLU A 387 40.15 -22.07 -14.88
C GLU A 387 41.30 -22.77 -14.11
N PHE A 388 41.07 -23.17 -12.85
CA PHE A 388 42.04 -23.89 -12.05
C PHE A 388 42.28 -25.30 -12.55
N LYS A 389 41.25 -26.03 -13.01
CA LYS A 389 41.40 -27.36 -13.61
C LYS A 389 42.16 -27.34 -14.94
N LYS A 390 42.17 -26.24 -15.66
CA LYS A 390 42.94 -26.05 -16.91
C LYS A 390 44.41 -25.69 -16.67
N VAL A 391 44.79 -25.31 -15.46
CA VAL A 391 46.18 -25.06 -15.09
C VAL A 391 46.82 -26.42 -14.85
N ASP A 392 47.38 -27.02 -15.94
CA ASP A 392 48.06 -28.26 -15.89
C ASP A 392 49.37 -28.18 -15.04
N PHE A 393 49.70 -29.23 -14.36
CA PHE A 393 50.71 -29.34 -13.30
C PHE A 393 52.15 -28.95 -13.72
N GLU A 394 52.39 -28.76 -15.01
CA GLU A 394 53.76 -28.53 -15.53
C GLU A 394 54.13 -27.09 -15.83
N ASN A 395 53.20 -26.12 -15.65
CA ASN A 395 53.42 -24.76 -16.24
C ASN A 395 53.44 -23.64 -15.18
N GLN A 396 54.60 -23.45 -14.53
CA GLN A 396 54.86 -22.27 -13.66
C GLN A 396 54.65 -20.94 -14.41
N GLU A 397 54.82 -20.91 -15.72
CA GLU A 397 54.61 -19.74 -16.59
C GLU A 397 53.14 -19.38 -16.67
N MET A 398 52.25 -20.37 -16.69
CA MET A 398 50.79 -20.18 -16.72
C MET A 398 50.27 -19.62 -15.40
N THR A 399 50.77 -20.09 -14.26
CA THR A 399 50.42 -19.56 -12.94
C THR A 399 50.87 -18.12 -12.77
N GLY A 400 52.04 -17.76 -13.28
CA GLY A 400 52.55 -16.39 -13.30
C GLY A 400 51.65 -15.46 -14.15
N LYS A 401 51.22 -15.92 -15.33
CA LYS A 401 50.27 -15.17 -16.18
C LYS A 401 48.90 -14.96 -15.50
N LEU A 402 48.33 -16.01 -14.90
CA LEU A 402 47.06 -15.94 -14.17
C LEU A 402 47.16 -15.04 -12.94
N MET A 403 48.26 -15.01 -12.23
CA MET A 403 48.50 -14.05 -11.13
C MET A 403 48.58 -12.62 -11.64
N ALA A 404 49.25 -12.36 -12.76
CA ALA A 404 49.33 -11.06 -13.37
C ALA A 404 47.94 -10.56 -13.82
N GLU A 405 47.19 -11.40 -14.55
CA GLU A 405 45.83 -11.12 -14.98
C GLU A 405 44.88 -10.85 -13.80
N THR A 406 45.00 -11.63 -12.72
CA THR A 406 44.15 -11.45 -11.51
C THR A 406 44.50 -10.16 -10.78
N ARG A 407 45.81 -9.78 -10.75
CA ARG A 407 46.24 -8.46 -10.23
C ARG A 407 45.73 -7.31 -11.08
N ASP A 408 45.77 -7.47 -12.42
CA ASP A 408 45.23 -6.42 -13.30
C ASP A 408 43.70 -6.28 -13.13
N ARG A 409 43.00 -7.41 -12.99
CA ARG A 409 41.55 -7.39 -12.62
C ARG A 409 41.31 -6.75 -11.25
N GLN A 410 42.19 -7.00 -10.25
CA GLN A 410 42.11 -6.34 -8.95
C GLN A 410 42.35 -4.84 -9.06
N ASN A 411 43.30 -4.40 -9.82
CA ASN A 411 43.61 -2.99 -10.02
C ASN A 411 42.43 -2.28 -10.75
N SER A 412 41.93 -2.92 -11.81
CA SER A 412 40.71 -2.43 -12.52
C SER A 412 39.51 -2.38 -11.58
N TYR A 413 39.31 -3.43 -10.76
CA TYR A 413 38.26 -3.44 -9.76
C TYR A 413 38.40 -2.32 -8.73
N MET A 414 39.61 -2.08 -8.19
CA MET A 414 39.85 -1.00 -7.24
C MET A 414 39.57 0.38 -7.84
N ALA A 415 40.02 0.62 -9.08
CA ALA A 415 39.71 1.85 -9.82
C ALA A 415 38.18 2.03 -10.02
N ASN A 416 37.49 0.93 -10.29
CA ASN A 416 36.04 0.95 -10.46
C ASN A 416 35.32 1.20 -9.13
N VAL A 417 35.78 0.62 -8.00
CA VAL A 417 35.23 0.91 -6.66
C VAL A 417 35.39 2.39 -6.31
N GLU A 418 36.54 2.99 -6.63
CA GLU A 418 36.76 4.44 -6.44
C GLU A 418 35.78 5.25 -7.28
N ASN A 419 35.57 4.86 -8.55
CA ASN A 419 34.60 5.48 -9.45
C ASN A 419 33.16 5.35 -8.92
N PHE A 420 32.82 4.16 -8.35
CA PHE A 420 31.53 3.96 -7.70
C PHE A 420 31.37 4.83 -6.45
N GLN A 421 32.42 4.92 -5.61
CA GLN A 421 32.39 5.77 -4.41
C GLN A 421 32.24 7.24 -4.81
N ALA A 422 32.89 7.69 -5.90
CA ALA A 422 32.70 9.02 -6.43
C ALA A 422 31.24 9.24 -6.89
N SER A 423 30.69 8.29 -7.66
CA SER A 423 29.29 8.32 -8.10
C SER A 423 28.31 8.30 -6.92
N ARG A 424 28.59 7.51 -5.88
CA ARG A 424 27.81 7.48 -4.64
C ARG A 424 27.83 8.82 -3.90
N ARG A 425 28.99 9.50 -3.85
CA ARG A 425 29.08 10.84 -3.24
C ARG A 425 28.22 11.83 -3.99
N VAL A 426 28.27 11.83 -5.33
CA VAL A 426 27.41 12.67 -6.18
C VAL A 426 25.95 12.36 -5.92
N PHE A 427 25.58 11.08 -5.88
CA PHE A 427 24.23 10.68 -5.56
C PHE A 427 23.79 11.13 -4.15
N THR A 428 24.65 11.01 -3.14
CA THR A 428 24.34 11.45 -1.76
C THR A 428 24.05 12.96 -1.71
N VAL A 429 24.81 13.76 -2.46
CA VAL A 429 24.57 15.20 -2.56
C VAL A 429 23.24 15.47 -3.25
N GLN A 430 22.98 14.79 -4.37
CA GLN A 430 21.75 14.98 -5.13
C GLN A 430 20.51 14.48 -4.35
N ALA A 431 20.61 13.34 -3.67
CA ALA A 431 19.56 12.83 -2.80
C ALA A 431 19.29 13.78 -1.62
N LYS A 432 20.33 14.37 -1.06
CA LYS A 432 20.17 15.40 -0.03
C LYS A 432 19.45 16.62 -0.57
N MET A 433 19.79 17.10 -1.75
CA MET A 433 19.08 18.21 -2.41
C MET A 433 17.59 17.88 -2.60
N LEU A 434 17.28 16.65 -3.01
CA LEU A 434 15.91 16.16 -3.15
C LEU A 434 15.17 16.16 -1.78
N ILE A 435 15.79 15.65 -0.74
CA ILE A 435 15.21 15.61 0.61
C ILE A 435 15.03 17.04 1.16
N ASP A 436 16.06 17.89 1.02
CA ASP A 436 16.04 19.28 1.48
C ASP A 436 15.02 20.15 0.71
N SER A 437 14.69 19.82 -0.54
CA SER A 437 13.64 20.53 -1.31
C SER A 437 12.26 20.37 -0.68
N MET A 438 12.01 19.24 0.01
CA MET A 438 10.78 18.93 0.73
C MET A 438 10.92 19.11 2.25
N ALA A 439 11.99 19.77 2.72
CA ALA A 439 12.24 19.94 4.14
C ALA A 439 11.13 20.80 4.81
N LYS A 440 10.71 20.36 5.99
CA LYS A 440 9.66 21.02 6.78
C LYS A 440 9.96 22.50 7.01
N GLU A 441 11.21 22.86 7.25
CA GLU A 441 11.67 24.22 7.54
C GLU A 441 11.39 25.16 6.37
N ARG A 442 11.64 24.71 5.15
CA ARG A 442 11.41 25.48 3.91
C ARG A 442 9.91 25.73 3.67
N ILE A 443 9.12 24.68 3.89
CA ILE A 443 7.64 24.76 3.75
C ILE A 443 7.07 25.69 4.82
N ASP A 444 7.50 25.52 6.08
CA ASP A 444 7.05 26.35 7.22
C ASP A 444 7.47 27.80 7.09
N GLU A 445 8.57 28.09 6.40
CA GLU A 445 9.01 29.46 6.11
C GLU A 445 8.08 30.14 5.11
N ILE A 446 7.76 29.49 4.01
CA ILE A 446 6.80 29.98 3.00
C ILE A 446 5.46 30.25 3.69
N ILE A 447 4.96 29.27 4.44
CA ILE A 447 3.71 29.35 5.18
C ILE A 447 3.69 30.55 6.16
N ARG A 448 4.70 30.70 6.99
CA ARG A 448 4.80 31.80 7.99
C ARG A 448 4.88 33.17 7.33
N ASN A 449 5.69 33.32 6.30
CA ASN A 449 5.88 34.58 5.61
C ASN A 449 4.57 35.04 4.97
N THR A 450 3.91 34.16 4.23
CA THR A 450 2.66 34.47 3.53
C THR A 450 1.50 34.68 4.51
N LYS A 451 1.43 33.91 5.61
CA LYS A 451 0.43 34.13 6.68
C LYS A 451 0.56 35.53 7.27
N ARG A 452 1.82 35.97 7.50
CA ARG A 452 2.10 37.30 8.05
C ARG A 452 1.73 38.42 7.06
N GLU A 453 1.97 38.22 5.76
CA GLU A 453 1.55 39.14 4.70
C GLU A 453 0.03 39.22 4.55
N MET A 454 -0.68 38.09 4.62
CA MET A 454 -2.14 38.04 4.61
C MET A 454 -2.75 38.78 5.81
N ALA A 455 -2.22 38.56 7.00
CA ALA A 455 -2.72 39.23 8.23
C ALA A 455 -2.48 40.74 8.23
N LYS A 456 -1.47 41.25 7.52
CA LYS A 456 -1.17 42.68 7.37
C LYS A 456 -1.98 43.35 6.25
N SER A 457 -2.70 42.60 5.43
CA SER A 457 -3.47 43.14 4.31
C SER A 457 -4.66 43.96 4.84
N LEU A 458 -4.80 45.19 4.39
CA LEU A 458 -5.88 46.10 4.80
C LEU A 458 -7.17 45.88 4.00
N THR A 459 -7.12 45.06 2.94
CA THR A 459 -8.26 44.83 2.05
C THR A 459 -8.41 43.34 1.71
N THR A 460 -9.62 42.89 1.49
CA THR A 460 -9.94 41.52 0.99
C THR A 460 -9.21 41.22 -0.34
N TYR A 461 -9.03 42.25 -1.18
CA TYR A 461 -8.29 42.09 -2.44
C TYR A 461 -6.81 41.76 -2.17
N GLY A 462 -6.14 42.50 -1.26
CA GLY A 462 -4.75 42.23 -0.89
C GLY A 462 -4.57 40.86 -0.25
N MET A 463 -5.50 40.46 0.62
CA MET A 463 -5.52 39.10 1.18
C MET A 463 -5.63 38.01 0.10
N LYS A 464 -6.53 38.17 -0.87
CA LYS A 464 -6.68 37.24 -2.00
C LYS A 464 -5.43 37.18 -2.90
N GLN A 465 -4.72 38.28 -3.07
CA GLN A 465 -3.42 38.29 -3.77
C GLN A 465 -2.35 37.51 -3.00
N ASN A 466 -2.27 37.67 -1.71
CA ASN A 466 -1.32 36.92 -0.90
C ASN A 466 -1.66 35.41 -0.81
N MET A 467 -2.96 35.05 -0.88
CA MET A 467 -3.38 33.64 -1.05
C MET A 467 -2.83 33.05 -2.36
N ARG A 468 -2.97 33.80 -3.47
CA ARG A 468 -2.43 33.36 -4.76
C ARG A 468 -0.92 33.20 -4.68
N LYS A 469 -0.23 34.19 -4.14
CA LYS A 469 1.23 34.16 -3.94
C LYS A 469 1.67 32.91 -3.18
N LEU A 470 0.94 32.51 -2.13
CA LEU A 470 1.22 31.28 -1.37
C LEU A 470 1.16 30.03 -2.23
N PHE A 471 0.10 29.89 -3.04
CA PHE A 471 -0.03 28.73 -3.93
C PHE A 471 0.99 28.76 -5.08
N ASP A 472 1.32 29.93 -5.60
CA ASP A 472 2.36 30.08 -6.60
C ASP A 472 3.73 29.68 -6.03
N GLU A 473 4.11 30.14 -4.82
CA GLU A 473 5.36 29.75 -4.14
C GLU A 473 5.42 28.25 -3.81
N LEU A 474 4.30 27.64 -3.41
CA LEU A 474 4.24 26.19 -3.19
C LEU A 474 4.32 25.40 -4.51
N ARG A 475 3.75 25.93 -5.61
CA ARG A 475 3.85 25.33 -6.93
C ARG A 475 5.27 25.40 -7.48
N ASP A 476 5.94 26.52 -7.27
CA ASP A 476 7.36 26.69 -7.66
C ASP A 476 8.23 25.70 -6.86
N LEU A 477 8.01 25.57 -5.55
CA LEU A 477 8.70 24.58 -4.71
C LEU A 477 8.47 23.16 -5.22
N LEU A 478 7.24 22.82 -5.60
CA LEU A 478 6.90 21.52 -6.15
C LEU A 478 7.59 21.28 -7.50
N GLN A 479 7.60 22.28 -8.38
CA GLN A 479 8.28 22.17 -9.67
C GLN A 479 9.79 21.97 -9.51
N ASP A 480 10.43 22.73 -8.63
CA ASP A 480 11.83 22.50 -8.26
C ASP A 480 12.07 21.07 -7.79
N THR A 481 11.16 20.56 -6.92
CA THR A 481 11.26 19.19 -6.41
C THR A 481 11.08 18.13 -7.52
N VAL A 482 10.18 18.36 -8.47
CA VAL A 482 9.97 17.50 -9.64
C VAL A 482 11.25 17.46 -10.51
N ASP A 483 11.85 18.61 -10.75
CA ASP A 483 13.07 18.70 -11.56
C ASP A 483 14.25 17.99 -10.88
N ILE A 484 14.47 18.23 -9.60
CA ILE A 484 15.49 17.53 -8.79
C ILE A 484 15.21 16.01 -8.75
N THR A 485 13.94 15.59 -8.63
CA THR A 485 13.57 14.17 -8.67
C THR A 485 13.96 13.55 -10.01
N ASN A 486 13.65 14.20 -11.11
CA ASN A 486 13.97 13.71 -12.46
C ASN A 486 15.48 13.61 -12.68
N GLU A 487 16.25 14.58 -12.21
CA GLU A 487 17.72 14.54 -12.25
C GLU A 487 18.26 13.39 -11.40
N THR A 488 17.75 13.22 -10.17
CA THR A 488 18.14 12.14 -9.29
C THR A 488 17.85 10.76 -9.89
N ARG A 489 16.69 10.60 -10.54
CA ARG A 489 16.32 9.36 -11.26
C ARG A 489 17.27 9.07 -12.43
N ARG A 490 17.63 10.11 -13.22
CA ARG A 490 18.60 9.98 -14.33
C ARG A 490 19.97 9.57 -13.79
N LEU A 491 20.41 10.17 -12.68
CA LEU A 491 21.66 9.84 -12.05
C LEU A 491 21.68 8.40 -11.55
N VAL A 492 20.64 7.94 -10.86
CA VAL A 492 20.53 6.54 -10.41
C VAL A 492 20.59 5.55 -11.57
N LYS A 493 19.83 5.82 -12.64
CA LYS A 493 19.89 4.98 -13.86
C LYS A 493 21.29 4.96 -14.47
N ALA A 494 21.94 6.11 -14.56
CA ALA A 494 23.29 6.22 -15.10
C ALA A 494 24.32 5.46 -14.25
N ILE A 495 24.20 5.53 -12.89
CA ILE A 495 25.06 4.79 -11.96
C ILE A 495 24.85 3.29 -12.16
N HIS A 496 23.62 2.80 -12.20
CA HIS A 496 23.31 1.39 -12.40
C HIS A 496 23.83 0.90 -13.75
N LYS A 497 23.54 1.62 -14.84
CA LYS A 497 23.99 1.27 -16.18
C LYS A 497 25.51 1.25 -16.29
N LYS A 498 26.18 2.31 -15.84
CA LYS A 498 27.64 2.38 -15.82
C LYS A 498 28.25 1.21 -15.06
N PHE A 499 27.66 0.89 -13.92
CA PHE A 499 28.15 -0.21 -13.07
C PHE A 499 27.94 -1.58 -13.76
N GLN A 500 26.83 -1.79 -14.43
CA GLN A 500 26.56 -3.01 -15.21
C GLN A 500 27.53 -3.15 -16.39
N ASP A 501 27.74 -2.10 -17.15
CA ASP A 501 28.62 -2.08 -18.34
C ASP A 501 30.09 -2.34 -17.94
N GLU A 502 30.56 -1.78 -16.81
CA GLU A 502 31.95 -1.91 -16.33
C GLU A 502 32.22 -3.29 -15.67
N TYR A 503 31.20 -3.92 -15.07
CA TYR A 503 31.40 -5.16 -14.29
C TYR A 503 30.79 -6.41 -14.93
N GLY A 504 29.99 -6.27 -15.98
CA GLY A 504 29.33 -7.39 -16.65
C GLY A 504 28.30 -8.11 -15.76
N PHE A 505 27.73 -7.41 -14.78
CA PHE A 505 26.65 -7.95 -13.95
C PHE A 505 25.35 -7.98 -14.76
N LYS A 506 24.43 -8.91 -14.37
CA LYS A 506 23.07 -8.94 -14.93
C LYS A 506 22.35 -7.61 -14.66
N GLU A 507 21.59 -7.20 -15.65
CA GLU A 507 20.78 -5.98 -15.62
C GLU A 507 19.83 -6.00 -14.41
N ILE A 508 20.03 -5.07 -13.47
CA ILE A 508 19.14 -4.80 -12.35
C ILE A 508 18.52 -3.44 -12.58
N GLU A 509 17.24 -3.41 -12.87
CA GLU A 509 16.53 -2.14 -12.96
C GLU A 509 16.34 -1.55 -11.56
N PRO A 510 16.85 -0.32 -11.29
CA PRO A 510 16.66 0.30 -9.99
C PRO A 510 15.19 0.68 -9.78
N GLN A 511 14.66 0.42 -8.59
CA GLN A 511 13.39 1.03 -8.17
C GLN A 511 13.57 2.53 -8.09
N LEU A 512 12.77 3.28 -8.83
CA LEU A 512 12.89 4.73 -8.91
C LEU A 512 11.80 5.42 -8.09
N PHE A 513 12.20 6.34 -7.22
CA PHE A 513 11.27 7.23 -6.53
C PHE A 513 10.41 8.00 -7.53
N SER A 514 9.10 8.09 -7.29
CA SER A 514 8.15 8.81 -8.13
C SER A 514 7.48 9.93 -7.33
N ILE A 515 7.72 11.16 -7.75
CA ILE A 515 7.07 12.37 -7.21
C ILE A 515 5.66 12.60 -7.81
N LYS A 516 5.30 11.89 -8.88
CA LYS A 516 4.07 12.16 -9.66
C LYS A 516 2.80 12.08 -8.84
N GLN A 517 2.75 11.16 -7.88
CA GLN A 517 1.62 11.02 -6.98
C GLN A 517 1.43 12.29 -6.16
N TYR A 518 2.49 12.71 -5.47
CA TYR A 518 2.46 13.89 -4.60
C TYR A 518 2.21 15.18 -5.39
N GLN A 519 2.76 15.25 -6.61
CA GLN A 519 2.48 16.33 -7.54
C GLN A 519 1.00 16.44 -7.88
N PHE A 520 0.37 15.30 -8.17
CA PHE A 520 -1.06 15.27 -8.47
C PHE A 520 -1.91 15.68 -7.27
N GLU A 521 -1.60 15.15 -6.08
CA GLU A 521 -2.31 15.49 -4.85
C GLU A 521 -2.18 16.97 -4.48
N LEU A 522 -0.98 17.55 -4.63
CA LEU A 522 -0.74 18.97 -4.38
C LEU A 522 -1.44 19.87 -5.40
N GLU A 523 -1.44 19.51 -6.69
CA GLU A 523 -2.12 20.30 -7.72
C GLU A 523 -3.64 20.38 -7.46
N GLN A 524 -4.25 19.30 -6.95
CA GLN A 524 -5.65 19.34 -6.53
C GLN A 524 -5.88 20.31 -5.36
N ILE A 525 -4.98 20.34 -4.37
CA ILE A 525 -5.07 21.31 -3.27
C ILE A 525 -4.94 22.75 -3.81
N PHE A 526 -4.11 22.95 -4.81
CA PHE A 526 -3.97 24.27 -5.45
C PHE A 526 -5.23 24.68 -6.21
N GLU A 527 -5.91 23.74 -6.90
CA GLU A 527 -7.22 23.99 -7.53
C GLU A 527 -8.31 24.27 -6.50
N GLU A 528 -8.35 23.51 -5.40
CA GLU A 528 -9.23 23.78 -4.26
C GLU A 528 -8.97 25.16 -3.67
N GLY A 529 -7.70 25.55 -3.54
CA GLY A 529 -7.27 26.86 -3.07
C GLY A 529 -7.72 28.00 -3.97
N GLU A 530 -7.65 27.85 -5.30
CA GLU A 530 -8.17 28.81 -6.24
C GLU A 530 -9.72 28.94 -6.15
N SER A 531 -10.41 27.82 -6.01
CA SER A 531 -11.86 27.79 -5.80
C SER A 531 -12.25 28.47 -4.47
N PHE A 532 -11.50 28.18 -3.40
CA PHE A 532 -11.68 28.83 -2.09
C PHE A 532 -11.46 30.35 -2.18
N ARG A 533 -10.37 30.79 -2.80
CA ARG A 533 -10.05 32.21 -3.03
C ARG A 533 -11.15 32.96 -3.77
N ASN A 534 -11.77 32.34 -4.77
CA ASN A 534 -12.79 32.94 -5.62
C ASN A 534 -14.22 32.85 -5.04
N SER A 535 -14.40 32.11 -3.95
CA SER A 535 -15.72 31.91 -3.35
C SER A 535 -16.32 33.23 -2.80
N ALA A 536 -17.66 33.36 -2.86
CA ALA A 536 -18.38 34.49 -2.29
C ALA A 536 -18.20 34.55 -0.75
N LYS A 537 -18.08 33.39 -0.09
CA LYS A 537 -17.81 33.29 1.36
C LYS A 537 -16.51 33.98 1.75
N THR A 538 -15.42 33.76 0.98
CA THR A 538 -14.13 34.42 1.20
C THR A 538 -14.18 35.93 1.12
N THR A 539 -15.17 36.49 0.39
CA THR A 539 -15.33 37.94 0.23
C THR A 539 -16.17 38.55 1.33
N MET A 540 -17.10 37.77 1.93
CA MET A 540 -18.09 38.25 2.91
C MET A 540 -17.74 37.88 4.35
N THR A 541 -16.73 37.06 4.59
CA THR A 541 -16.32 36.59 5.93
C THR A 541 -15.17 37.44 6.46
N GLU A 542 -15.04 37.55 7.76
CA GLU A 542 -13.94 38.22 8.44
C GLU A 542 -12.60 37.65 8.03
N GLN A 543 -11.61 38.50 7.77
CA GLN A 543 -10.31 38.16 7.22
C GLN A 543 -9.56 37.12 8.09
N SER A 544 -9.62 37.24 9.41
CA SER A 544 -8.98 36.30 10.36
C SER A 544 -9.53 34.89 10.22
N ILE A 545 -10.84 34.73 10.06
CA ILE A 545 -11.52 33.45 9.90
C ILE A 545 -11.13 32.81 8.56
N VAL A 546 -11.10 33.62 7.49
CA VAL A 546 -10.71 33.15 6.16
C VAL A 546 -9.28 32.64 6.13
N ILE A 547 -8.33 33.39 6.76
CA ILE A 547 -6.93 33.00 6.86
C ILE A 547 -6.81 31.69 7.63
N ASN A 548 -7.41 31.62 8.81
CA ASN A 548 -7.34 30.40 9.62
C ASN A 548 -7.94 29.20 8.86
N LYS A 549 -9.04 29.37 8.16
CA LYS A 549 -9.66 28.32 7.35
C LYS A 549 -8.72 27.82 6.23
N LEU A 550 -8.06 28.72 5.50
CA LEU A 550 -7.08 28.36 4.48
C LEU A 550 -5.96 27.48 5.07
N TYR A 551 -5.41 27.90 6.21
CA TYR A 551 -4.23 27.24 6.78
C TYR A 551 -4.54 25.90 7.41
N SER A 552 -5.63 25.75 8.11
CA SER A 552 -5.97 24.50 8.78
C SER A 552 -6.53 23.42 7.82
N THR A 553 -7.15 23.80 6.67
CA THR A 553 -7.60 22.79 5.68
C THR A 553 -6.56 22.56 4.60
N LEU A 554 -6.37 23.52 3.72
CA LEU A 554 -5.61 23.31 2.49
C LEU A 554 -4.11 23.23 2.74
N ILE A 555 -3.60 24.16 3.56
CA ILE A 555 -2.15 24.21 3.82
C ILE A 555 -1.70 23.07 4.73
N SER A 556 -2.53 22.65 5.68
CA SER A 556 -2.25 21.49 6.51
C SER A 556 -2.18 20.20 5.67
N LYS A 557 -3.13 20.01 4.73
CA LYS A 557 -3.10 18.88 3.77
C LYS A 557 -1.82 18.91 2.93
N ALA A 558 -1.50 20.05 2.31
CA ALA A 558 -0.30 20.19 1.50
C ALA A 558 0.99 19.88 2.27
N ARG A 559 1.06 20.33 3.53
CA ARG A 559 2.18 20.04 4.44
C ARG A 559 2.32 18.55 4.73
N ASN A 560 1.23 17.85 4.97
CA ASN A 560 1.23 16.40 5.22
C ASN A 560 1.68 15.61 3.99
N ILE A 561 1.23 15.97 2.80
CA ILE A 561 1.65 15.35 1.54
C ILE A 561 3.16 15.53 1.35
N LEU A 562 3.69 16.74 1.54
CA LEU A 562 5.12 17.01 1.41
C LEU A 562 5.94 16.29 2.48
N LYS A 563 5.43 16.18 3.72
CA LYS A 563 6.06 15.39 4.78
C LYS A 563 6.16 13.91 4.42
N GLN A 564 5.10 13.34 3.84
CA GLN A 564 5.11 11.95 3.39
C GLN A 564 6.08 11.77 2.21
N ALA A 565 6.07 12.67 1.23
CA ALA A 565 7.02 12.66 0.13
C ALA A 565 8.48 12.73 0.61
N HIS A 566 8.75 13.57 1.61
CA HIS A 566 10.07 13.68 2.26
C HIS A 566 10.49 12.36 2.91
N LYS A 567 9.58 11.71 3.68
CA LYS A 567 9.85 10.42 4.33
C LYS A 567 10.16 9.34 3.30
N ASP A 568 9.34 9.23 2.25
CA ASP A 568 9.49 8.18 1.24
C ASP A 568 10.73 8.40 0.36
N ALA A 569 11.05 9.65 0.03
CA ALA A 569 12.31 10.00 -0.66
C ALA A 569 13.54 9.66 0.21
N THR A 570 13.46 9.89 1.53
CA THR A 570 14.54 9.54 2.47
C THR A 570 14.75 8.03 2.53
N THR A 571 13.69 7.26 2.68
CA THR A 571 13.74 5.79 2.71
C THR A 571 14.30 5.24 1.41
N TRP A 572 13.78 5.70 0.26
CA TRP A 572 14.26 5.31 -1.05
C TRP A 572 15.74 5.64 -1.26
N SER A 573 16.18 6.84 -0.90
CA SER A 573 17.58 7.25 -1.10
C SER A 573 18.59 6.40 -0.32
N ASN A 574 18.17 5.86 0.83
CA ASN A 574 19.01 4.98 1.65
C ASN A 574 19.10 3.54 1.09
N SER A 575 18.13 3.11 0.31
CA SER A 575 18.02 1.72 -0.18
C SER A 575 18.43 1.54 -1.64
N VAL A 576 18.25 2.54 -2.50
CA VAL A 576 18.37 2.39 -3.97
C VAL A 576 19.72 1.90 -4.48
N LEU A 577 20.83 2.19 -3.81
CA LEU A 577 22.17 1.73 -4.17
C LEU A 577 22.63 0.49 -3.38
N THR A 578 21.83 -0.02 -2.46
CA THR A 578 22.17 -1.18 -1.63
C THR A 578 22.47 -2.43 -2.45
N PRO A 579 21.70 -2.80 -3.49
CA PRO A 579 22.00 -3.93 -4.33
C PRO A 579 23.38 -3.87 -4.98
N LEU A 580 23.75 -2.69 -5.51
CA LEU A 580 25.08 -2.50 -6.09
C LEU A 580 26.20 -2.63 -5.07
N MET A 581 25.99 -2.14 -3.84
CA MET A 581 26.98 -2.27 -2.76
C MET A 581 27.21 -3.71 -2.36
N HIS A 582 26.17 -4.56 -2.32
CA HIS A 582 26.29 -5.97 -2.06
C HIS A 582 27.09 -6.67 -3.16
N GLN A 583 26.79 -6.42 -4.42
CA GLN A 583 27.53 -6.97 -5.56
C GLN A 583 29.01 -6.58 -5.55
N ILE A 584 29.32 -5.31 -5.24
CA ILE A 584 30.70 -4.83 -5.09
C ILE A 584 31.43 -5.61 -3.98
N LYS A 585 30.82 -5.75 -2.81
CA LYS A 585 31.41 -6.45 -1.66
C LYS A 585 31.70 -7.91 -1.99
N ASP A 586 30.77 -8.59 -2.65
CA ASP A 586 30.91 -9.98 -3.03
C ASP A 586 32.01 -10.19 -4.09
N HIS A 587 32.04 -9.34 -5.11
CA HIS A 587 33.07 -9.40 -6.14
C HIS A 587 34.50 -9.15 -5.59
N LYS A 588 34.62 -8.20 -4.64
CA LYS A 588 35.86 -7.99 -3.91
C LYS A 588 36.33 -9.25 -3.20
N LYS A 589 35.43 -9.88 -2.45
CA LYS A 589 35.73 -11.12 -1.71
C LYS A 589 36.18 -12.23 -2.64
N GLN A 590 35.55 -12.33 -3.82
CA GLN A 590 35.96 -13.34 -4.84
C GLN A 590 37.36 -13.10 -5.40
N ILE A 591 37.69 -11.84 -5.76
CA ILE A 591 39.02 -11.50 -6.27
C ILE A 591 40.11 -11.76 -5.21
N GLU A 592 39.85 -11.36 -3.94
CA GLU A 592 40.79 -11.59 -2.83
C GLU A 592 40.99 -13.07 -2.56
N SER A 593 39.91 -13.86 -2.55
CA SER A 593 40.00 -15.33 -2.41
C SER A 593 40.81 -15.95 -3.54
N ARG A 594 40.56 -15.54 -4.80
CA ARG A 594 41.29 -15.99 -5.98
C ARG A 594 42.80 -15.68 -5.89
N LEU A 595 43.17 -14.47 -5.48
CA LEU A 595 44.57 -14.10 -5.30
C LEU A 595 45.26 -14.88 -4.20
N GLN A 596 44.57 -15.10 -3.07
CA GLN A 596 45.13 -15.93 -2.00
C GLN A 596 45.36 -17.36 -2.46
N MET A 597 44.44 -17.92 -3.24
CA MET A 597 44.60 -19.24 -3.83
C MET A 597 45.79 -19.33 -4.80
N LEU A 598 45.87 -18.38 -5.75
CA LEU A 598 47.00 -18.35 -6.71
C LEU A 598 48.34 -18.19 -6.02
N ARG A 599 48.44 -17.44 -4.92
CA ARG A 599 49.65 -17.35 -4.09
C ARG A 599 49.99 -18.69 -3.45
N LYS A 600 49.01 -19.37 -2.86
CA LYS A 600 49.19 -20.71 -2.30
C LYS A 600 49.66 -21.75 -3.35
N ILE A 601 49.17 -21.66 -4.58
CA ILE A 601 49.57 -22.51 -5.71
C ILE A 601 51.03 -22.24 -6.10
N ASN A 602 51.44 -20.97 -6.15
CA ASN A 602 52.79 -20.58 -6.50
C ASN A 602 53.83 -20.99 -5.42
N ASP A 603 53.43 -21.02 -4.15
CA ASP A 603 54.32 -21.27 -3.01
C ASP A 603 54.43 -22.74 -2.66
N SER A 604 53.63 -23.68 -3.19
CA SER A 604 53.66 -25.11 -2.85
C SER A 604 53.18 -26.02 -3.98
N LYS A 605 54.08 -26.84 -4.51
CA LYS A 605 53.78 -27.89 -5.50
C LYS A 605 52.78 -28.98 -5.04
N GLY A 606 52.39 -29.00 -3.75
CA GLY A 606 51.46 -29.98 -3.19
C GLY A 606 50.01 -29.51 -3.01
N SER A 607 49.72 -28.20 -3.18
CA SER A 607 48.46 -27.62 -2.73
C SER A 607 47.37 -27.46 -3.81
N ILE A 608 47.65 -27.75 -5.09
CA ILE A 608 46.66 -27.57 -6.17
C ILE A 608 45.47 -28.53 -6.00
N LEU A 609 45.72 -29.77 -5.67
CA LEU A 609 44.69 -30.77 -5.38
C LEU A 609 43.86 -30.39 -4.15
N GLU A 610 44.52 -29.85 -3.13
CA GLU A 610 43.86 -29.37 -1.90
C GLU A 610 43.02 -28.14 -2.16
N ASN A 611 43.48 -27.22 -3.01
CA ASN A 611 42.72 -26.00 -3.39
C ASN A 611 41.52 -26.30 -4.32
N ILE A 612 41.66 -27.22 -5.28
CA ILE A 612 40.54 -27.73 -6.09
C ILE A 612 39.51 -28.38 -5.17
N THR A 613 39.97 -29.22 -4.21
CA THR A 613 39.08 -29.85 -3.24
C THR A 613 38.36 -28.81 -2.32
N ASN A 614 39.03 -27.73 -1.96
CA ASN A 614 38.43 -26.63 -1.17
C ASN A 614 37.43 -25.81 -1.99
N LEU A 615 37.74 -25.52 -3.26
CA LEU A 615 36.77 -24.87 -4.18
C LEU A 615 35.56 -25.76 -4.44
N GLU A 616 35.75 -27.05 -4.62
CA GLU A 616 34.63 -27.99 -4.76
C GLU A 616 33.78 -28.04 -3.49
N LYS A 617 34.40 -27.94 -2.30
CA LYS A 617 33.68 -27.81 -1.03
C LYS A 617 32.94 -26.46 -0.89
N GLU A 618 33.48 -25.37 -1.41
CA GLU A 618 32.81 -24.07 -1.41
C GLU A 618 31.68 -24.01 -2.43
N LEU A 619 31.73 -24.78 -3.53
CA LEU A 619 30.66 -24.87 -4.52
C LEU A 619 29.40 -25.59 -4.01
N GLU A 620 29.57 -26.61 -3.15
CA GLU A 620 28.44 -27.37 -2.64
C GLU A 620 27.45 -26.51 -1.83
N PRO A 621 27.87 -25.64 -0.92
CA PRO A 621 26.94 -24.68 -0.26
C PRO A 621 26.23 -23.76 -1.24
N LEU A 622 26.89 -23.26 -2.28
CA LEU A 622 26.26 -22.38 -3.28
C LEU A 622 25.22 -23.12 -4.13
N LYS A 623 25.50 -24.36 -4.52
CA LYS A 623 24.53 -25.22 -5.20
C LYS A 623 23.33 -25.51 -4.31
N GLN A 624 23.59 -25.81 -3.04
CA GLN A 624 22.54 -26.04 -2.04
C GLN A 624 21.69 -24.77 -1.90
N GLN A 625 22.31 -23.62 -1.72
CA GLN A 625 21.63 -22.31 -1.63
C GLN A 625 20.73 -22.05 -2.84
N ARG A 626 21.22 -22.29 -4.05
CA ARG A 626 20.46 -22.15 -5.29
C ARG A 626 19.31 -23.15 -5.39
N ASN A 627 19.55 -24.41 -4.99
CA ASN A 627 18.52 -25.45 -5.04
C ASN A 627 17.40 -25.18 -4.03
N GLU A 628 17.74 -24.77 -2.82
CA GLU A 628 16.78 -24.35 -1.81
C GLU A 628 15.89 -23.21 -2.34
N LEU A 629 16.48 -22.20 -3.01
CA LEU A 629 15.74 -21.10 -3.61
C LEU A 629 14.85 -21.56 -4.77
N ALA A 630 15.32 -22.48 -5.61
CA ALA A 630 14.51 -23.04 -6.69
C ALA A 630 13.27 -23.78 -6.16
N ILE A 631 13.43 -24.51 -5.04
CA ILE A 631 12.29 -25.17 -4.35
C ILE A 631 11.30 -24.13 -3.83
N ILE A 632 11.79 -23.04 -3.23
CA ILE A 632 10.97 -21.94 -2.71
C ILE A 632 10.21 -21.26 -3.85
N ILE A 633 10.88 -20.93 -4.96
CA ILE A 633 10.28 -20.33 -6.17
C ILE A 633 9.13 -21.20 -6.69
N LYS A 634 9.39 -22.50 -6.81
CA LYS A 634 8.38 -23.47 -7.26
C LYS A 634 7.18 -23.56 -6.31
N ALA A 635 7.46 -23.61 -5.00
CA ALA A 635 6.42 -23.65 -3.96
C ALA A 635 5.55 -22.38 -3.94
N MET A 636 6.13 -21.22 -4.26
CA MET A 636 5.42 -19.94 -4.39
C MET A 636 4.71 -19.76 -5.74
N GLN A 637 4.86 -20.68 -6.69
CA GLN A 637 4.29 -20.59 -8.06
C GLN A 637 4.77 -19.34 -8.82
N LEU A 638 6.04 -18.97 -8.67
CA LEU A 638 6.66 -17.80 -9.30
C LEU A 638 7.39 -18.12 -10.63
N GLU A 639 7.22 -19.33 -11.17
CA GLU A 639 7.99 -19.84 -12.34
C GLU A 639 7.82 -19.01 -13.63
N GLU A 640 6.73 -18.23 -13.77
CA GLU A 640 6.48 -17.47 -15.01
C GLU A 640 7.32 -16.18 -15.18
N GLN A 641 7.96 -15.68 -14.13
CA GLN A 641 8.76 -14.44 -14.20
C GLN A 641 10.27 -14.65 -14.38
N SER A 642 10.76 -15.87 -14.30
CA SER A 642 12.20 -16.17 -14.41
C SER A 642 12.69 -16.48 -15.83
N ARG A 643 11.87 -16.39 -16.86
CA ARG A 643 12.30 -16.49 -18.26
C ARG A 643 12.68 -15.10 -18.79
N PRO A 644 13.93 -14.88 -19.22
CA PRO A 644 14.30 -13.63 -19.85
C PRO A 644 13.50 -13.44 -21.15
N ALA A 645 13.06 -12.19 -21.40
CA ALA A 645 12.24 -11.78 -22.52
C ALA A 645 12.83 -12.04 -23.93
N VAL A 646 13.98 -12.68 -24.02
CA VAL A 646 14.70 -12.95 -25.29
C VAL A 646 14.13 -14.15 -26.06
N GLU A 647 13.35 -15.05 -25.42
CA GLU A 647 12.77 -16.21 -26.15
C GLU A 647 11.37 -15.98 -26.74
N GLN A 648 10.76 -14.82 -26.54
CA GLN A 648 9.43 -14.52 -27.10
C GLN A 648 9.47 -13.89 -28.49
N GLU A 649 10.60 -13.32 -28.93
CA GLU A 649 10.74 -12.76 -30.29
C GLU A 649 11.10 -13.78 -31.37
N GLU A 650 11.59 -14.97 -31.04
CA GLU A 650 11.93 -15.99 -32.06
C GLU A 650 10.75 -16.86 -32.55
N ARG A 651 9.56 -16.74 -31.94
CA ARG A 651 8.37 -17.51 -32.38
C ARG A 651 7.38 -16.77 -33.27
N SER A 652 7.65 -15.52 -33.63
CA SER A 652 6.72 -14.72 -34.46
C SER A 652 7.19 -14.50 -35.90
N VAL A 653 8.18 -15.22 -36.37
CA VAL A 653 8.56 -15.18 -37.80
C VAL A 653 8.34 -16.56 -38.40
N GLU A 654 7.09 -16.86 -38.79
CA GLU A 654 6.83 -17.86 -39.80
C GLU A 654 7.20 -17.30 -41.22
N PRO A 655 7.85 -18.06 -42.06
CA PRO A 655 8.20 -17.60 -43.38
C PRO A 655 6.95 -17.60 -44.27
N VAL A 656 6.65 -16.42 -44.83
CA VAL A 656 5.67 -16.32 -45.90
C VAL A 656 6.28 -16.99 -47.14
N ASP A 657 5.83 -18.20 -47.40
CA ASP A 657 6.15 -18.93 -48.63
C ASP A 657 5.51 -18.25 -49.82
N SER A 658 6.33 -18.04 -50.82
CA SER A 658 6.05 -17.63 -52.17
C SER A 658 4.95 -18.44 -52.83
N LEU A 659 3.93 -17.78 -53.36
CA LEU A 659 3.18 -18.28 -54.50
C LEU A 659 3.06 -17.21 -55.58
N SER A 660 3.54 -17.64 -56.72
CA SER A 660 3.54 -17.09 -58.08
C SER A 660 2.28 -16.28 -58.48
#